data_8a7142b8c6518cfcdb44fb00852af714
#
_entry.id   8a7142b8c6518cfcdb44fb00852af714
#
_cell.length_a   1.000
_cell.length_b   1.000
_cell.length_c   1.000
_cell.angle_alpha   90.00
_cell.angle_beta   90.00
_cell.angle_gamma   90.00
#
_symmetry.space_group_name_H-M   'P 1'
#
loop_
_entity.id
_entity.type
_entity.pdbx_description
1 polymer ?
#
loop_
_entity_poly.entity_id
_entity_poly.type
_entity_poly.pdbx_seq_one_letter_code
_entity_poly.pdbx_strand_id
1 'polypeptide(L)'
;MLKNSKIKIYFKYSSTSLLRRKQRTLFSLLAIAISISSIVAINLMTNSVDYTLQSSVKYYSGGDLRLDISEPIGFRAEDFNFKETEEFILGLKESGVIQEYTYLIDTVRGTDIQKEGVTQTFLGLRGVEIEKYPLYDEIPVTEPKGAEFNTLIKEPYDIAINGILAQNLKLKVGDTLPVISDNGRTEFKVVGIVKESGGVADIFGVGIIKHETMLELLNLEEKDATTILIKTQNDSFMYDAERSIENELIDRNKYPIQVSNYVDQNEQTIAILRPVLQFFGLAGIIALLVGAIGIITTMFISMKERKKEIGTMKAVGIKSSEVIIFFLFEGLLLGITGGILGVILGIIFSNQIIMLAGTLFDTNLKFVIDPLILLYGFLVGVFSVLTFQIVPAYIGSQIRPIIVFKDMEGEKPFYKDWGFAKIVFISFLVFGGILYINLHSLLLVLGVYGLIILMFIFTIIARYVIKIVSRFPTFNLVSLKLGLRSIERNHWTIATALLAIAIGIGSVGAVLTTGEGLKDFVSDAFSTFADYDVQISGIPASKISIMEERLLLMDEVQTIYRTTDEFSGFSVRIKAINDKDISRYISDFTEEKREEAEKSCSNVNLAGRNLENNPLDSFTFKLVKGRLLSKDDIGKNRIIVSTDCVKTFGFDVGDKITFQFNDYDVDMEIVGIYTSSFQGGGPPSSNLGIITSVETQDKIRRTSSNMQFNILEINNININNYFLQLPPSQAKFIPIFSNPKVNIVGLELEKEYFGPYDTDGAIISKRLAESLGLEKGDTLTLEENGYKKTFFVRDIKEGPFNKESEIIVPYIALEGTFPDIYKYTVNVIAKEGQLETLSKKTKSMFSSDYYVFESSEVVSIVNRLIDQVVIPITLLASFSLFVAIIVISNTMYLTIIDRKREIGIMKAIGASNITVLKNLAIENLTIGAIGGILSLVILYLAFFGLSIILQIGDTPISFTILISIFVVSLVVSVLASIIPAYNTSKIRPLSVLRYE
;
A
#
# COMPACT_ATOMS: atom_id res chain seq x y z
N MET A 1 -5.63 -60.70 -12.65
CA MET A 1 -4.29 -61.00 -12.12
C MET A 1 -3.14 -60.40 -12.94
N LEU A 2 -3.12 -60.47 -14.27
CA LEU A 2 -2.03 -59.94 -15.14
C LEU A 2 -1.81 -58.43 -15.08
N LYS A 3 -2.84 -57.63 -14.84
CA LYS A 3 -2.75 -56.15 -14.74
C LYS A 3 -2.01 -55.69 -13.47
N ASN A 4 -2.22 -56.37 -12.32
CA ASN A 4 -1.55 -56.07 -11.07
C ASN A 4 -0.06 -56.45 -11.06
N SER A 5 0.34 -57.50 -11.83
CA SER A 5 1.76 -57.89 -11.95
C SER A 5 2.57 -56.87 -12.76
N LYS A 6 1.97 -56.25 -13.80
CA LYS A 6 2.65 -55.21 -14.60
C LYS A 6 2.88 -53.91 -13.80
N ILE A 7 1.90 -53.50 -13.01
CA ILE A 7 2.04 -52.27 -12.15
C ILE A 7 3.17 -52.47 -11.12
N LYS A 8 3.24 -53.67 -10.52
CA LYS A 8 4.31 -53.99 -9.54
C LYS A 8 5.71 -53.96 -10.20
N ILE A 9 5.81 -54.42 -11.47
CA ILE A 9 7.06 -54.36 -12.22
C ILE A 9 7.43 -52.90 -12.53
N TYR A 10 6.50 -52.06 -12.97
CA TYR A 10 6.75 -50.64 -13.25
C TYR A 10 7.21 -49.91 -12.00
N PHE A 11 6.53 -50.11 -10.86
CA PHE A 11 6.90 -49.54 -9.59
C PHE A 11 8.31 -49.95 -9.13
N LYS A 12 8.58 -51.27 -9.14
CA LYS A 12 9.88 -51.83 -8.72
C LYS A 12 11.02 -51.31 -9.60
N TYR A 13 10.83 -51.25 -10.91
CA TYR A 13 11.83 -50.74 -11.83
C TYR A 13 12.07 -49.23 -11.66
N SER A 14 11.02 -48.40 -11.60
CA SER A 14 11.13 -46.96 -11.41
C SER A 14 11.78 -46.62 -10.07
N SER A 15 11.37 -47.26 -8.97
CA SER A 15 11.97 -47.01 -7.64
C SER A 15 13.45 -47.43 -7.59
N THR A 16 13.80 -48.57 -8.17
CA THR A 16 15.21 -49.01 -8.23
C THR A 16 16.04 -48.06 -9.10
N SER A 17 15.50 -47.57 -10.20
CA SER A 17 16.15 -46.57 -11.06
C SER A 17 16.48 -45.30 -10.32
N LEU A 18 15.52 -44.77 -9.56
CA LEU A 18 15.69 -43.53 -8.76
C LEU A 18 16.77 -43.71 -7.68
N LEU A 19 16.76 -44.84 -6.97
CA LEU A 19 17.71 -45.14 -5.90
C LEU A 19 19.14 -45.36 -6.43
N ARG A 20 19.31 -45.88 -7.64
CA ARG A 20 20.65 -46.07 -8.24
C ARG A 20 21.34 -44.74 -8.60
N ARG A 21 20.57 -43.65 -8.82
CA ARG A 21 21.06 -42.36 -9.30
C ARG A 21 20.82 -41.25 -8.27
N LYS A 22 21.29 -41.48 -7.03
CA LYS A 22 20.97 -40.68 -5.84
C LYS A 22 21.10 -39.14 -6.02
N GLN A 23 22.24 -38.69 -6.60
CA GLN A 23 22.50 -37.21 -6.75
C GLN A 23 21.47 -36.56 -7.67
N ARG A 24 21.17 -37.14 -8.82
CA ARG A 24 20.20 -36.62 -9.76
C ARG A 24 18.79 -36.64 -9.18
N THR A 25 18.41 -37.76 -8.56
CA THR A 25 17.10 -37.89 -7.91
C THR A 25 16.94 -36.83 -6.82
N LEU A 26 18.01 -36.53 -6.04
CA LEU A 26 18.01 -35.49 -5.03
C LEU A 26 17.77 -34.10 -5.64
N PHE A 27 18.50 -33.73 -6.71
CA PHE A 27 18.31 -32.42 -7.36
C PHE A 27 16.88 -32.28 -7.94
N SER A 28 16.35 -33.30 -8.59
CA SER A 28 14.98 -33.30 -9.09
C SER A 28 13.97 -33.15 -7.97
N LEU A 29 14.15 -33.90 -6.89
CA LEU A 29 13.27 -33.90 -5.73
C LEU A 29 13.29 -32.55 -5.01
N LEU A 30 14.46 -31.93 -4.84
CA LEU A 30 14.60 -30.59 -4.28
C LEU A 30 13.93 -29.53 -5.16
N ALA A 31 14.14 -29.58 -6.48
CA ALA A 31 13.50 -28.65 -7.39
C ALA A 31 11.96 -28.72 -7.32
N ILE A 32 11.42 -29.94 -7.30
CA ILE A 32 9.98 -30.18 -7.16
C ILE A 32 9.49 -29.71 -5.78
N ALA A 33 10.20 -30.08 -4.71
CA ALA A 33 9.81 -29.75 -3.36
C ALA A 33 9.78 -28.24 -3.12
N ILE A 34 10.81 -27.49 -3.56
CA ILE A 34 10.85 -26.03 -3.40
C ILE A 34 9.76 -25.34 -4.23
N SER A 35 9.51 -25.82 -5.45
CA SER A 35 8.43 -25.26 -6.29
C SER A 35 7.05 -25.46 -5.68
N ILE A 36 6.79 -26.63 -5.10
CA ILE A 36 5.53 -26.93 -4.42
C ILE A 36 5.45 -26.17 -3.10
N SER A 37 6.56 -26.08 -2.35
CA SER A 37 6.60 -25.34 -1.09
C SER A 37 6.28 -23.85 -1.29
N SER A 38 6.71 -23.25 -2.39
CA SER A 38 6.37 -21.86 -2.73
C SER A 38 4.86 -21.67 -2.89
N ILE A 39 4.19 -22.55 -3.63
CA ILE A 39 2.73 -22.47 -3.81
C ILE A 39 1.99 -22.70 -2.49
N VAL A 40 2.37 -23.73 -1.74
CA VAL A 40 1.74 -24.05 -0.46
C VAL A 40 1.95 -22.92 0.55
N ALA A 41 3.16 -22.36 0.62
CA ALA A 41 3.48 -21.27 1.52
C ALA A 41 2.65 -20.02 1.22
N ILE A 42 2.50 -19.67 -0.05
CA ILE A 42 1.71 -18.51 -0.47
C ILE A 42 0.22 -18.70 -0.16
N ASN A 43 -0.33 -19.86 -0.53
CA ASN A 43 -1.76 -20.10 -0.30
C ASN A 43 -2.09 -20.17 1.21
N LEU A 44 -1.24 -20.80 2.03
CA LEU A 44 -1.41 -20.81 3.48
C LEU A 44 -1.27 -19.40 4.09
N MET A 45 -0.32 -18.61 3.58
CA MET A 45 -0.15 -17.23 4.01
C MET A 45 -1.40 -16.40 3.67
N THR A 46 -1.86 -16.45 2.42
CA THR A 46 -3.08 -15.74 1.98
C THR A 46 -4.29 -16.15 2.84
N ASN A 47 -4.50 -17.46 3.02
CA ASN A 47 -5.60 -17.96 3.85
C ASN A 47 -5.48 -17.55 5.32
N SER A 48 -4.27 -17.48 5.87
CA SER A 48 -4.05 -17.03 7.24
C SER A 48 -4.31 -15.53 7.41
N VAL A 49 -3.96 -14.73 6.42
CA VAL A 49 -4.30 -13.29 6.39
C VAL A 49 -5.82 -13.12 6.29
N ASP A 50 -6.47 -13.78 5.33
CA ASP A 50 -7.92 -13.75 5.17
C ASP A 50 -8.65 -14.19 6.44
N TYR A 51 -8.21 -15.30 7.05
CA TYR A 51 -8.79 -15.80 8.30
C TYR A 51 -8.61 -14.80 9.44
N THR A 52 -7.44 -14.18 9.55
CA THR A 52 -7.18 -13.19 10.60
C THR A 52 -8.06 -11.96 10.41
N LEU A 53 -8.16 -11.44 9.19
CA LEU A 53 -9.03 -10.31 8.87
C LEU A 53 -10.50 -10.64 9.17
N GLN A 54 -11.00 -11.79 8.74
CA GLN A 54 -12.38 -12.20 8.98
C GLN A 54 -12.67 -12.51 10.45
N SER A 55 -11.75 -13.18 11.15
CA SER A 55 -11.97 -13.58 12.55
C SER A 55 -11.82 -12.44 13.54
N SER A 56 -11.12 -11.38 13.16
CA SER A 56 -10.85 -10.23 14.03
C SER A 56 -11.39 -8.93 13.44
N VAL A 57 -12.29 -9.02 12.43
CA VAL A 57 -12.82 -7.85 11.73
C VAL A 57 -13.50 -6.88 12.69
N LYS A 58 -14.33 -7.36 13.59
CA LYS A 58 -15.04 -6.54 14.59
C LYS A 58 -14.07 -5.86 15.56
N TYR A 59 -12.96 -6.50 15.87
CA TYR A 59 -11.88 -5.92 16.66
C TYR A 59 -11.18 -4.79 15.92
N TYR A 60 -10.77 -5.02 14.65
CA TYR A 60 -10.09 -4.01 13.85
C TYR A 60 -11.00 -2.84 13.46
N SER A 61 -12.29 -3.07 13.27
CA SER A 61 -13.29 -2.02 13.08
C SER A 61 -13.60 -1.25 14.37
N GLY A 62 -13.29 -1.86 15.52
CA GLY A 62 -13.61 -1.34 16.84
C GLY A 62 -15.04 -1.62 17.31
N GLY A 63 -15.93 -2.04 16.41
CA GLY A 63 -17.33 -2.30 16.68
C GLY A 63 -18.05 -2.97 15.51
N ASP A 64 -19.34 -3.22 15.64
CA ASP A 64 -20.20 -3.62 14.53
C ASP A 64 -20.47 -2.43 13.61
N LEU A 65 -20.66 -1.25 14.20
CA LEU A 65 -20.78 0.04 13.49
C LEU A 65 -19.72 0.99 14.02
N ARG A 66 -19.22 1.82 13.13
CA ARG A 66 -18.29 2.90 13.40
C ARG A 66 -18.87 4.18 12.80
N LEU A 67 -19.00 5.20 13.62
CA LEU A 67 -19.41 6.54 13.24
C LEU A 67 -18.17 7.43 13.33
N ASP A 68 -17.63 7.82 12.20
CA ASP A 68 -16.54 8.80 12.14
C ASP A 68 -17.12 10.19 11.93
N ILE A 69 -16.82 11.05 12.87
CA ILE A 69 -17.33 12.42 12.98
C ILE A 69 -16.25 13.43 12.55
N SER A 70 -15.04 12.93 12.39
CA SER A 70 -13.88 13.72 12.06
C SER A 70 -13.62 13.72 10.55
N GLU A 71 -13.00 14.80 10.08
CA GLU A 71 -12.34 14.80 8.77
C GLU A 71 -11.21 13.75 8.69
N PRO A 72 -10.76 13.34 7.48
CA PRO A 72 -9.89 12.17 7.27
C PRO A 72 -8.56 12.10 8.05
N ILE A 73 -8.16 13.15 8.76
CA ILE A 73 -6.90 13.23 9.54
C ILE A 73 -7.14 13.41 11.05
N GLY A 74 -8.37 13.13 11.54
CA GLY A 74 -8.67 13.19 12.97
C GLY A 74 -8.90 14.61 13.50
N PHE A 75 -9.26 15.55 12.63
CA PHE A 75 -9.74 16.87 13.02
C PHE A 75 -11.24 16.83 13.28
N ARG A 76 -11.66 17.44 14.38
CA ARG A 76 -13.06 17.51 14.77
C ARG A 76 -13.86 18.35 13.78
N ALA A 77 -15.07 17.93 13.44
CA ALA A 77 -16.05 18.79 12.79
C ALA A 77 -16.50 19.88 13.77
N GLU A 78 -16.28 21.15 13.42
CA GLU A 78 -16.46 22.29 14.33
C GLU A 78 -17.86 22.42 14.96
N ASP A 79 -18.90 21.90 14.29
CA ASP A 79 -20.30 22.04 14.71
C ASP A 79 -20.91 20.75 15.29
N PHE A 80 -20.12 19.75 15.65
CA PHE A 80 -20.64 18.48 16.14
C PHE A 80 -21.13 18.58 17.59
N ASN A 81 -22.44 18.28 17.81
CA ASN A 81 -23.02 18.20 19.13
C ASN A 81 -23.00 16.75 19.65
N PHE A 82 -21.95 16.38 20.38
CA PHE A 82 -21.78 15.05 20.94
C PHE A 82 -22.95 14.66 21.86
N LYS A 83 -23.47 15.58 22.66
CA LYS A 83 -24.54 15.29 23.62
C LYS A 83 -25.84 14.87 22.95
N GLU A 84 -26.22 15.56 21.87
CA GLU A 84 -27.46 15.20 21.10
C GLU A 84 -27.29 13.81 20.44
N THR A 85 -26.10 13.54 19.92
CA THR A 85 -25.78 12.23 19.32
C THR A 85 -25.73 11.13 20.37
N GLU A 86 -25.13 11.38 21.53
CA GLU A 86 -25.08 10.42 22.64
C GLU A 86 -26.49 10.10 23.17
N GLU A 87 -27.36 11.11 23.32
CA GLU A 87 -28.77 10.92 23.71
C GLU A 87 -29.54 10.04 22.72
N PHE A 88 -29.32 10.24 21.43
CA PHE A 88 -29.91 9.40 20.40
C PHE A 88 -29.39 7.95 20.45
N ILE A 89 -28.08 7.74 20.61
CA ILE A 89 -27.48 6.40 20.74
C ILE A 89 -27.97 5.70 22.01
N LEU A 90 -28.10 6.43 23.12
CA LEU A 90 -28.70 5.91 24.35
C LEU A 90 -30.14 5.44 24.12
N GLY A 91 -30.94 6.19 23.37
CA GLY A 91 -32.30 5.77 22.98
C GLY A 91 -32.31 4.48 22.18
N LEU A 92 -31.36 4.27 21.29
CA LEU A 92 -31.20 3.00 20.55
C LEU A 92 -30.78 1.85 21.49
N LYS A 93 -29.97 2.13 22.51
CA LYS A 93 -29.61 1.13 23.54
C LYS A 93 -30.80 0.75 24.42
N GLU A 94 -31.60 1.72 24.86
CA GLU A 94 -32.81 1.46 25.64
C GLU A 94 -33.87 0.70 24.85
N SER A 95 -33.96 0.92 23.53
CA SER A 95 -34.85 0.15 22.64
C SER A 95 -34.34 -1.27 22.35
N GLY A 96 -33.11 -1.62 22.77
CA GLY A 96 -32.51 -2.93 22.58
C GLY A 96 -31.93 -3.16 21.18
N VAL A 97 -31.83 -2.15 20.35
CA VAL A 97 -31.18 -2.20 19.03
C VAL A 97 -29.68 -2.29 19.17
N ILE A 98 -29.12 -1.53 20.12
CA ILE A 98 -27.69 -1.50 20.44
C ILE A 98 -27.44 -2.23 21.78
N GLN A 99 -26.39 -3.02 21.85
CA GLN A 99 -25.98 -3.71 23.07
C GLN A 99 -25.12 -2.81 23.96
N GLU A 100 -24.07 -2.20 23.35
CA GLU A 100 -23.11 -1.35 24.04
C GLU A 100 -22.50 -0.36 23.02
N TYR A 101 -21.97 0.75 23.52
CA TYR A 101 -21.20 1.71 22.74
C TYR A 101 -20.05 2.29 23.57
N THR A 102 -19.03 2.75 22.90
CA THR A 102 -17.96 3.58 23.43
C THR A 102 -17.58 4.64 22.42
N TYR A 103 -16.91 5.65 22.89
CA TYR A 103 -16.44 6.74 22.03
C TYR A 103 -14.95 7.00 22.27
N LEU A 104 -14.31 7.56 21.26
CA LEU A 104 -12.90 7.88 21.32
C LEU A 104 -12.63 9.20 20.58
N ILE A 105 -11.52 9.83 20.93
CA ILE A 105 -10.96 10.94 20.21
C ILE A 105 -9.64 10.50 19.61
N ASP A 106 -9.58 10.43 18.28
CA ASP A 106 -8.34 10.21 17.53
C ASP A 106 -7.81 11.55 17.03
N THR A 107 -6.53 11.81 17.26
CA THR A 107 -5.86 13.02 16.78
C THR A 107 -4.39 12.76 16.47
N VAL A 108 -3.77 13.63 15.69
CA VAL A 108 -2.33 13.60 15.45
C VAL A 108 -1.69 14.75 16.22
N ARG A 109 -0.61 14.50 16.93
CA ARG A 109 0.10 15.48 17.75
C ARG A 109 1.60 15.42 17.51
N GLY A 110 2.26 16.54 17.75
CA GLY A 110 3.72 16.67 17.65
C GLY A 110 4.43 16.07 18.87
N THR A 111 5.70 15.72 18.68
CA THR A 111 6.63 15.35 19.75
C THR A 111 8.00 15.95 19.48
N ASP A 112 8.71 16.32 20.54
CA ASP A 112 10.05 16.90 20.48
C ASP A 112 11.16 15.92 20.94
N ILE A 113 10.92 14.61 20.83
CA ILE A 113 11.92 13.63 21.21
C ILE A 113 13.19 13.79 20.36
N GLN A 114 14.28 14.15 21.03
CA GLN A 114 15.61 14.25 20.43
C GLN A 114 16.47 13.04 20.84
N LYS A 115 16.26 11.92 20.21
CA LYS A 115 17.11 10.73 20.36
C LYS A 115 17.78 10.43 19.02
N GLU A 116 19.04 9.94 19.06
CA GLU A 116 19.77 9.57 17.84
C GLU A 116 19.00 8.49 17.04
N GLY A 117 18.73 8.77 15.76
CA GLY A 117 18.03 7.90 14.85
C GLY A 117 16.49 7.91 15.02
N VAL A 118 15.91 8.89 15.69
CA VAL A 118 14.48 9.23 15.63
C VAL A 118 14.26 10.08 14.39
N THR A 119 13.32 9.65 13.55
CA THR A 119 13.00 10.32 12.28
C THR A 119 11.54 10.81 12.23
N GLN A 120 10.82 10.71 13.35
CA GLN A 120 9.40 11.05 13.42
C GLN A 120 9.19 12.12 14.50
N THR A 121 8.43 13.15 14.17
CA THR A 121 8.10 14.27 15.07
C THR A 121 6.62 14.40 15.37
N PHE A 122 5.83 13.43 14.95
CA PHE A 122 4.38 13.38 15.23
C PHE A 122 3.95 11.95 15.56
N LEU A 123 2.80 11.81 16.23
CA LEU A 123 2.21 10.54 16.63
C LEU A 123 0.69 10.64 16.58
N GLY A 124 0.05 9.50 16.37
CA GLY A 124 -1.37 9.33 16.62
C GLY A 124 -1.61 9.29 18.13
N LEU A 125 -2.62 10.00 18.60
CA LEU A 125 -3.02 9.98 20.00
C LEU A 125 -4.51 9.64 20.08
N ARG A 126 -4.82 8.61 20.86
CA ARG A 126 -6.18 8.08 21.02
C ARG A 126 -6.63 8.21 22.48
N GLY A 127 -7.65 9.02 22.73
CA GLY A 127 -8.30 9.14 24.02
C GLY A 127 -9.50 8.20 24.10
N VAL A 128 -9.52 7.27 25.06
CA VAL A 128 -10.54 6.23 25.19
C VAL A 128 -11.11 6.11 26.60
N GLU A 129 -12.35 5.63 26.70
CA GLU A 129 -12.92 5.14 27.97
C GLU A 129 -12.31 3.77 28.30
N ILE A 130 -11.25 3.74 29.13
CA ILE A 130 -10.47 2.51 29.41
C ILE A 130 -11.34 1.32 29.85
N GLU A 131 -12.45 1.58 30.55
CA GLU A 131 -13.33 0.53 31.08
C GLU A 131 -14.19 -0.13 30.00
N LYS A 132 -14.44 0.56 28.88
CA LYS A 132 -15.32 0.10 27.80
C LYS A 132 -14.58 -0.21 26.50
N TYR A 133 -13.35 0.26 26.38
CA TYR A 133 -12.55 0.08 25.16
C TYR A 133 -11.52 -1.05 25.35
N PRO A 134 -11.38 -1.98 24.38
CA PRO A 134 -12.18 -2.13 23.17
C PRO A 134 -13.53 -2.84 23.42
N LEU A 135 -14.50 -2.68 22.51
CA LEU A 135 -15.81 -3.35 22.60
C LEU A 135 -15.74 -4.86 22.33
N TYR A 136 -14.73 -5.31 21.61
CA TYR A 136 -14.48 -6.70 21.27
C TYR A 136 -13.04 -7.09 21.61
N ASP A 137 -12.87 -8.30 22.12
CA ASP A 137 -11.60 -8.87 22.53
C ASP A 137 -10.81 -7.99 23.54
N GLU A 138 -9.57 -8.35 23.80
CA GLU A 138 -8.65 -7.59 24.64
C GLU A 138 -7.46 -7.12 23.81
N ILE A 139 -6.96 -5.91 24.07
CA ILE A 139 -5.75 -5.39 23.45
C ILE A 139 -4.55 -6.18 23.99
N PRO A 140 -3.81 -6.92 23.14
CA PRO A 140 -2.68 -7.69 23.61
C PRO A 140 -1.53 -6.78 24.08
N VAL A 141 -1.08 -7.00 25.30
CA VAL A 141 0.06 -6.28 25.89
C VAL A 141 1.36 -7.02 25.60
N THR A 142 2.28 -6.33 24.93
CA THR A 142 3.62 -6.88 24.61
C THR A 142 4.57 -6.71 25.80
N GLU A 143 4.55 -5.53 26.41
CA GLU A 143 5.32 -5.15 27.60
C GLU A 143 4.47 -4.27 28.53
N PRO A 144 4.47 -4.54 29.85
CA PRO A 144 5.07 -5.68 30.54
C PRO A 144 4.32 -6.99 30.29
N LYS A 145 5.02 -8.10 30.16
CA LYS A 145 4.41 -9.41 29.85
C LYS A 145 3.41 -9.84 30.92
N GLY A 146 2.23 -10.24 30.45
CA GLY A 146 1.16 -10.76 31.32
C GLY A 146 0.33 -9.68 32.04
N ALA A 147 0.49 -8.41 31.68
CA ALA A 147 -0.40 -7.34 32.08
C ALA A 147 -1.65 -7.30 31.19
N GLU A 148 -2.78 -6.92 31.74
CA GLU A 148 -4.02 -6.64 31.02
C GLU A 148 -4.08 -5.15 30.65
N PHE A 149 -4.56 -4.82 29.46
CA PHE A 149 -4.61 -3.44 28.97
C PHE A 149 -5.34 -2.50 29.94
N ASN A 150 -6.50 -2.90 30.44
CA ASN A 150 -7.31 -2.08 31.33
C ASN A 150 -6.62 -1.75 32.68
N THR A 151 -5.54 -2.47 33.01
CA THR A 151 -4.78 -2.26 34.26
C THR A 151 -3.54 -1.40 34.08
N LEU A 152 -3.18 -1.04 32.82
CA LEU A 152 -1.96 -0.31 32.51
C LEU A 152 -2.09 1.19 32.81
N ILE A 153 -3.14 1.83 32.28
CA ILE A 153 -3.32 3.29 32.32
C ILE A 153 -4.09 3.65 33.60
N LYS A 154 -3.40 4.03 34.65
CA LYS A 154 -3.98 4.35 35.96
C LYS A 154 -4.03 5.86 36.24
N GLU A 155 -2.90 6.51 36.00
CA GLU A 155 -2.77 7.94 36.26
C GLU A 155 -3.19 8.76 35.02
N PRO A 156 -3.53 10.04 35.13
CA PRO A 156 -3.96 10.87 34.01
C PRO A 156 -2.94 10.93 32.86
N TYR A 157 -1.65 11.03 33.20
CA TYR A 157 -0.58 11.15 32.21
C TYR A 157 0.16 9.84 31.91
N ASP A 158 -0.49 8.70 32.16
CA ASP A 158 -0.02 7.41 31.67
C ASP A 158 -0.40 7.24 30.20
N ILE A 159 0.51 6.68 29.40
CA ILE A 159 0.28 6.36 27.99
C ILE A 159 0.70 4.93 27.68
N ALA A 160 -0.16 4.20 26.99
CA ALA A 160 0.19 2.93 26.36
C ALA A 160 0.47 3.20 24.87
N ILE A 161 1.60 2.75 24.36
CA ILE A 161 2.02 2.99 22.96
C ILE A 161 2.02 1.69 22.18
N ASN A 162 1.74 1.76 20.88
CA ASN A 162 1.88 0.58 20.03
C ASN A 162 3.36 0.31 19.64
N GLY A 163 3.64 -0.88 19.10
CA GLY A 163 5.00 -1.31 18.77
C GLY A 163 5.64 -0.45 17.69
N ILE A 164 4.83 0.09 16.77
CA ILE A 164 5.30 1.00 15.70
C ILE A 164 5.85 2.28 16.32
N LEU A 165 5.10 2.92 17.23
CA LEU A 165 5.53 4.13 17.91
C LEU A 165 6.76 3.87 18.80
N ALA A 166 6.77 2.73 19.52
CA ALA A 166 7.90 2.33 20.35
C ALA A 166 9.19 2.18 19.52
N GLN A 167 9.11 1.60 18.32
CA GLN A 167 10.27 1.46 17.41
C GLN A 167 10.69 2.79 16.79
N ASN A 168 9.75 3.58 16.29
CA ASN A 168 10.03 4.84 15.60
C ASN A 168 10.67 5.87 16.52
N LEU A 169 10.18 5.99 17.74
CA LEU A 169 10.67 6.93 18.74
C LEU A 169 11.69 6.30 19.69
N LYS A 170 12.04 5.02 19.54
CA LYS A 170 12.97 4.26 20.39
C LYS A 170 12.61 4.33 21.88
N LEU A 171 11.34 4.17 22.18
CA LEU A 171 10.78 4.21 23.52
C LEU A 171 10.68 2.82 24.14
N LYS A 172 10.79 2.81 25.47
CA LYS A 172 10.58 1.62 26.32
C LYS A 172 9.60 1.93 27.44
N VAL A 173 9.06 0.90 28.06
CA VAL A 173 8.24 1.05 29.26
C VAL A 173 9.06 1.75 30.36
N GLY A 174 8.49 2.82 30.91
CA GLY A 174 9.11 3.71 31.88
C GLY A 174 9.74 4.98 31.31
N ASP A 175 9.91 5.09 29.99
CA ASP A 175 10.37 6.31 29.35
C ASP A 175 9.28 7.39 29.38
N THR A 176 9.71 8.65 29.20
CA THR A 176 8.81 9.80 29.07
C THR A 176 8.64 10.16 27.59
N LEU A 177 7.38 10.35 27.18
CA LEU A 177 6.98 10.82 25.87
C LEU A 177 6.41 12.24 25.97
N PRO A 178 7.13 13.27 25.52
CA PRO A 178 6.59 14.61 25.41
C PRO A 178 5.62 14.70 24.23
N VAL A 179 4.45 15.24 24.46
CA VAL A 179 3.41 15.50 23.47
C VAL A 179 3.15 17.00 23.42
N ILE A 180 3.16 17.58 22.23
CA ILE A 180 2.85 18.98 22.00
C ILE A 180 1.35 19.10 21.75
N SER A 181 0.67 19.86 22.57
CA SER A 181 -0.77 20.11 22.51
C SER A 181 -1.06 21.61 22.40
N ASP A 182 -2.33 21.96 22.24
CA ASP A 182 -2.77 23.35 22.23
C ASP A 182 -2.46 24.09 23.54
N ASN A 183 -2.34 23.36 24.64
CA ASN A 183 -1.97 23.85 25.96
C ASN A 183 -0.46 23.85 26.23
N GLY A 184 0.36 23.56 25.20
CA GLY A 184 1.81 23.47 25.31
C GLY A 184 2.31 22.04 25.43
N ARG A 185 3.52 21.88 25.98
CA ARG A 185 4.20 20.59 26.09
C ARG A 185 3.74 19.82 27.33
N THR A 186 3.22 18.63 27.12
CA THR A 186 2.79 17.71 28.20
C THR A 186 3.63 16.43 28.17
N GLU A 187 4.09 15.97 29.32
CA GLU A 187 4.92 14.77 29.44
C GLU A 187 4.07 13.56 29.88
N PHE A 188 4.06 12.51 29.06
CA PHE A 188 3.41 11.25 29.33
C PHE A 188 4.43 10.18 29.73
N LYS A 189 4.05 9.33 30.69
CA LYS A 189 4.84 8.18 31.09
C LYS A 189 4.39 6.96 30.29
N VAL A 190 5.30 6.33 29.57
CA VAL A 190 5.04 5.07 28.85
C VAL A 190 4.85 3.94 29.85
N VAL A 191 3.63 3.46 30.03
CA VAL A 191 3.28 2.40 30.99
C VAL A 191 3.17 1.03 30.35
N GLY A 192 3.04 0.96 29.02
CA GLY A 192 2.98 -0.31 28.30
C GLY A 192 3.21 -0.17 26.82
N ILE A 193 3.63 -1.28 26.22
CA ILE A 193 3.67 -1.44 24.76
C ILE A 193 2.60 -2.47 24.40
N VAL A 194 1.68 -2.07 23.52
CA VAL A 194 0.49 -2.84 23.17
C VAL A 194 0.46 -3.13 21.66
N LYS A 195 -0.30 -4.14 21.27
CA LYS A 195 -0.61 -4.41 19.87
C LYS A 195 -1.99 -3.87 19.56
N GLU A 196 -2.02 -2.60 19.22
CA GLU A 196 -3.23 -1.89 18.82
C GLU A 196 -3.11 -1.52 17.34
N SER A 197 -4.16 -1.80 16.57
CA SER A 197 -4.27 -1.39 15.18
C SER A 197 -5.75 -1.17 14.84
N GLY A 198 -6.09 -0.13 14.12
CA GLY A 198 -7.47 0.14 13.71
C GLY A 198 -7.76 1.58 13.30
N GLY A 199 -6.87 2.24 12.58
CA GLY A 199 -7.13 3.57 12.04
C GLY A 199 -5.99 4.14 11.21
N VAL A 200 -6.22 5.27 10.53
CA VAL A 200 -5.19 5.96 9.75
C VAL A 200 -4.03 6.43 10.64
N ALA A 201 -4.32 6.81 11.89
CA ALA A 201 -3.31 7.19 12.87
C ALA A 201 -2.32 6.06 13.20
N ASP A 202 -2.71 4.80 13.02
CA ASP A 202 -1.86 3.63 13.32
C ASP A 202 -0.64 3.54 12.39
N ILE A 203 -0.73 4.09 11.20
CA ILE A 203 0.39 4.18 10.25
C ILE A 203 1.56 4.95 10.85
N PHE A 204 1.25 5.96 11.66
CA PHE A 204 2.21 6.83 12.33
C PHE A 204 2.62 6.32 13.71
N GLY A 205 1.95 5.27 14.20
CA GLY A 205 2.06 4.80 15.57
C GLY A 205 1.13 5.57 16.52
N VAL A 206 0.50 4.83 17.44
CA VAL A 206 -0.54 5.34 18.32
C VAL A 206 -0.12 5.24 19.79
N GLY A 207 -0.38 6.32 20.50
CA GLY A 207 -0.41 6.37 21.95
C GLY A 207 -1.85 6.41 22.46
N ILE A 208 -2.20 5.56 23.40
CA ILE A 208 -3.53 5.46 24.01
C ILE A 208 -3.48 6.10 25.38
N ILE A 209 -4.40 7.02 25.65
CA ILE A 209 -4.55 7.72 26.92
C ILE A 209 -6.01 7.70 27.38
N LYS A 210 -6.27 8.13 28.60
CA LYS A 210 -7.64 8.31 29.09
C LYS A 210 -8.36 9.39 28.30
N HIS A 211 -9.64 9.20 28.05
CA HIS A 211 -10.49 10.17 27.38
C HIS A 211 -10.52 11.53 28.10
N GLU A 212 -10.59 11.53 29.44
CA GLU A 212 -10.56 12.76 30.26
C GLU A 212 -9.27 13.55 30.07
N THR A 213 -8.12 12.86 29.99
CA THR A 213 -6.83 13.50 29.70
C THR A 213 -6.77 14.08 28.29
N MET A 214 -7.43 13.41 27.34
CA MET A 214 -7.54 13.93 25.98
C MET A 214 -8.36 15.23 25.93
N LEU A 215 -9.48 15.29 26.65
CA LEU A 215 -10.28 16.53 26.74
C LEU A 215 -9.47 17.69 27.31
N GLU A 216 -8.68 17.43 28.38
CA GLU A 216 -7.78 18.43 28.98
C GLU A 216 -6.72 18.90 27.97
N LEU A 217 -6.10 17.98 27.24
CA LEU A 217 -5.11 18.29 26.20
C LEU A 217 -5.66 19.17 25.07
N LEU A 218 -6.93 18.96 24.71
CA LEU A 218 -7.60 19.66 23.62
C LEU A 218 -8.37 20.90 24.13
N ASN A 219 -8.29 21.21 25.43
CA ASN A 219 -9.00 22.32 26.06
C ASN A 219 -10.53 22.27 25.84
N LEU A 220 -11.09 21.05 25.87
CA LEU A 220 -12.52 20.81 25.73
C LEU A 220 -13.18 20.76 27.11
N GLU A 221 -14.21 21.57 27.33
CA GLU A 221 -14.94 21.66 28.60
C GLU A 221 -16.00 20.55 28.75
N GLU A 222 -16.53 20.04 27.64
CA GLU A 222 -17.58 19.03 27.59
C GLU A 222 -17.07 17.75 26.93
N LYS A 223 -17.78 16.64 27.17
CA LYS A 223 -17.54 15.36 26.48
C LYS A 223 -17.62 15.56 24.97
N ASP A 224 -16.71 14.93 24.26
CA ASP A 224 -16.64 14.98 22.82
C ASP A 224 -16.08 13.68 22.21
N ALA A 225 -16.23 13.49 20.91
CA ALA A 225 -15.71 12.35 20.21
C ALA A 225 -15.40 12.67 18.73
N THR A 226 -14.38 12.02 18.20
CA THR A 226 -14.13 11.97 16.74
C THR A 226 -14.71 10.68 16.15
N THR A 227 -14.90 9.67 16.97
CA THR A 227 -15.43 8.37 16.55
C THR A 227 -16.29 7.77 17.64
N ILE A 228 -17.43 7.19 17.27
CA ILE A 228 -18.29 6.40 18.14
C ILE A 228 -18.32 4.97 17.62
N LEU A 229 -18.05 4.01 18.51
CA LEU A 229 -18.04 2.59 18.22
C LEU A 229 -19.27 1.94 18.85
N ILE A 230 -19.98 1.12 18.09
CA ILE A 230 -21.25 0.53 18.50
C ILE A 230 -21.18 -0.99 18.37
N LYS A 231 -21.67 -1.67 19.41
CA LYS A 231 -21.86 -3.11 19.46
C LYS A 231 -23.34 -3.43 19.41
N THR A 232 -23.75 -4.30 18.51
CA THR A 232 -25.13 -4.76 18.36
C THR A 232 -25.28 -6.21 18.81
N GLN A 233 -26.51 -6.69 18.92
CA GLN A 233 -26.75 -8.07 19.33
C GLN A 233 -26.46 -9.09 18.21
N ASN A 234 -26.69 -8.70 16.96
CA ASN A 234 -26.42 -9.49 15.75
C ASN A 234 -26.43 -8.60 14.50
N ASP A 235 -26.08 -9.17 13.36
CA ASP A 235 -25.97 -8.44 12.10
C ASP A 235 -27.29 -7.84 11.59
N SER A 236 -28.46 -8.41 11.96
CA SER A 236 -29.77 -7.81 11.59
C SER A 236 -29.99 -6.50 12.35
N PHE A 237 -29.70 -6.49 13.65
CA PHE A 237 -29.77 -5.26 14.45
C PHE A 237 -28.72 -4.22 14.02
N MET A 238 -27.60 -4.66 13.50
CA MET A 238 -26.58 -3.77 12.96
C MET A 238 -27.13 -2.96 11.79
N TYR A 239 -27.77 -3.60 10.80
CA TYR A 239 -28.37 -2.89 9.67
C TYR A 239 -29.56 -2.01 10.06
N ASP A 240 -30.32 -2.42 11.09
CA ASP A 240 -31.40 -1.59 11.64
C ASP A 240 -30.86 -0.36 12.36
N ALA A 241 -29.77 -0.50 13.12
CA ALA A 241 -29.08 0.60 13.78
C ALA A 241 -28.45 1.55 12.76
N GLU A 242 -27.73 1.02 11.75
CA GLU A 242 -27.11 1.78 10.68
C GLU A 242 -28.15 2.67 9.98
N ARG A 243 -29.24 2.08 9.53
CA ARG A 243 -30.32 2.82 8.87
C ARG A 243 -30.97 3.87 9.77
N SER A 244 -31.13 3.59 11.06
CA SER A 244 -31.70 4.53 12.03
C SER A 244 -30.76 5.71 12.26
N ILE A 245 -29.46 5.45 12.35
CA ILE A 245 -28.43 6.46 12.51
C ILE A 245 -28.31 7.34 11.25
N GLU A 246 -28.30 6.72 10.07
CA GLU A 246 -28.27 7.44 8.80
C GLU A 246 -29.47 8.37 8.64
N ASN A 247 -30.68 7.89 8.89
CA ASN A 247 -31.89 8.69 8.76
C ASN A 247 -31.97 9.84 9.76
N GLU A 248 -31.51 9.64 11.01
CA GLU A 248 -31.67 10.65 12.04
C GLU A 248 -30.52 11.66 12.07
N LEU A 249 -29.27 11.21 11.84
CA LEU A 249 -28.10 12.08 11.96
C LEU A 249 -27.70 12.70 10.62
N ILE A 250 -27.81 11.96 9.52
CA ILE A 250 -27.40 12.45 8.19
C ILE A 250 -28.50 13.29 7.54
N ASP A 251 -29.76 12.90 7.68
CA ASP A 251 -30.90 13.66 7.11
C ASP A 251 -31.05 15.05 7.72
N ARG A 252 -30.58 15.27 8.94
CA ARG A 252 -30.59 16.60 9.57
C ARG A 252 -29.53 17.54 8.99
N ASN A 253 -28.69 17.10 8.05
CA ASN A 253 -27.70 17.88 7.30
C ASN A 253 -26.74 18.72 8.16
N LYS A 254 -26.53 18.32 9.42
CA LYS A 254 -25.77 19.11 10.37
C LYS A 254 -24.28 18.79 10.40
N TYR A 255 -23.88 17.54 10.09
CA TYR A 255 -22.49 17.11 10.31
C TYR A 255 -22.02 16.11 9.24
N PRO A 256 -20.76 16.15 8.83
CA PRO A 256 -20.15 15.08 8.02
C PRO A 256 -19.90 13.84 8.89
N ILE A 257 -20.96 13.09 9.20
CA ILE A 257 -20.86 11.80 9.89
C ILE A 257 -20.79 10.73 8.81
N GLN A 258 -19.72 9.97 8.83
CA GLN A 258 -19.58 8.76 8.04
C GLN A 258 -19.93 7.55 8.89
N VAL A 259 -21.02 6.88 8.55
CA VAL A 259 -21.40 5.61 9.17
C VAL A 259 -20.81 4.48 8.34
N SER A 260 -20.14 3.54 8.98
CA SER A 260 -19.61 2.36 8.30
C SER A 260 -19.82 1.13 9.19
N ASN A 261 -20.25 0.03 8.58
CA ASN A 261 -20.35 -1.24 9.26
C ASN A 261 -19.07 -2.07 9.06
N TYR A 262 -18.83 -3.05 9.93
CA TYR A 262 -17.63 -3.88 9.87
C TYR A 262 -17.53 -4.69 8.57
N VAL A 263 -18.64 -5.00 7.90
CA VAL A 263 -18.66 -5.77 6.64
C VAL A 263 -18.09 -4.91 5.51
N ASP A 264 -18.57 -3.68 5.37
CA ASP A 264 -18.11 -2.73 4.35
C ASP A 264 -16.64 -2.36 4.56
N GLN A 265 -16.23 -2.11 5.82
CA GLN A 265 -14.82 -1.84 6.15
C GLN A 265 -13.92 -3.03 5.80
N ASN A 266 -14.38 -4.26 6.06
CA ASN A 266 -13.66 -5.46 5.70
C ASN A 266 -13.54 -5.61 4.18
N GLU A 267 -14.60 -5.38 3.42
CA GLU A 267 -14.56 -5.41 1.96
C GLU A 267 -13.60 -4.37 1.38
N GLN A 268 -13.57 -3.16 1.93
CA GLN A 268 -12.62 -2.11 1.55
C GLN A 268 -11.17 -2.54 1.85
N THR A 269 -10.92 -3.08 3.04
CA THR A 269 -9.59 -3.58 3.44
C THR A 269 -9.13 -4.71 2.53
N ILE A 270 -10.01 -5.68 2.25
CA ILE A 270 -9.73 -6.79 1.33
C ILE A 270 -9.49 -6.26 -0.09
N ALA A 271 -10.24 -5.27 -0.56
CA ALA A 271 -10.07 -4.67 -1.88
C ALA A 271 -8.68 -4.05 -2.06
N ILE A 272 -8.16 -3.38 -1.03
CA ILE A 272 -6.80 -2.80 -1.00
C ILE A 272 -5.73 -3.91 -0.98
N LEU A 273 -5.95 -4.97 -0.19
CA LEU A 273 -4.98 -6.06 -0.06
C LEU A 273 -5.01 -7.06 -1.23
N ARG A 274 -6.14 -7.19 -1.93
CA ARG A 274 -6.31 -8.15 -3.02
C ARG A 274 -5.23 -8.08 -4.10
N PRO A 275 -4.81 -6.91 -4.63
CA PRO A 275 -3.72 -6.82 -5.58
C PRO A 275 -2.40 -7.36 -5.02
N VAL A 276 -2.11 -7.09 -3.74
CA VAL A 276 -0.91 -7.58 -3.06
C VAL A 276 -0.94 -9.10 -2.96
N LEU A 277 -2.05 -9.69 -2.54
CA LEU A 277 -2.23 -11.14 -2.45
C LEU A 277 -2.14 -11.82 -3.83
N GLN A 278 -2.67 -11.19 -4.87
CA GLN A 278 -2.51 -11.66 -6.25
C GLN A 278 -1.05 -11.64 -6.72
N PHE A 279 -0.29 -10.64 -6.31
CA PHE A 279 1.15 -10.56 -6.59
C PHE A 279 1.93 -11.71 -5.94
N PHE A 280 1.59 -12.07 -4.71
CA PHE A 280 2.12 -13.28 -4.06
C PHE A 280 1.79 -14.54 -4.88
N GLY A 281 0.55 -14.68 -5.33
CA GLY A 281 0.13 -15.81 -6.17
C GLY A 281 0.97 -15.94 -7.45
N LEU A 282 1.24 -14.83 -8.14
CA LEU A 282 2.10 -14.81 -9.34
C LEU A 282 3.53 -15.25 -9.04
N ALA A 283 4.12 -14.82 -7.92
CA ALA A 283 5.46 -15.24 -7.51
C ALA A 283 5.54 -16.78 -7.33
N GLY A 284 4.51 -17.39 -6.74
CA GLY A 284 4.42 -18.84 -6.60
C GLY A 284 4.32 -19.58 -7.94
N ILE A 285 3.55 -19.05 -8.87
CA ILE A 285 3.42 -19.60 -10.22
C ILE A 285 4.75 -19.53 -10.97
N ILE A 286 5.47 -18.41 -10.86
CA ILE A 286 6.80 -18.25 -11.46
C ILE A 286 7.76 -19.29 -10.89
N ALA A 287 7.79 -19.52 -9.58
CA ALA A 287 8.60 -20.55 -8.96
C ALA A 287 8.25 -21.96 -9.46
N LEU A 288 6.94 -22.24 -9.64
CA LEU A 288 6.50 -23.50 -10.25
C LEU A 288 7.00 -23.68 -11.68
N LEU A 289 6.93 -22.61 -12.48
CA LEU A 289 7.39 -22.67 -13.89
C LEU A 289 8.89 -22.88 -13.99
N VAL A 290 9.69 -22.25 -13.13
CA VAL A 290 11.14 -22.49 -13.04
C VAL A 290 11.40 -23.95 -12.63
N GLY A 291 10.63 -24.49 -11.68
CA GLY A 291 10.67 -25.89 -11.30
C GLY A 291 10.32 -26.85 -12.45
N ALA A 292 9.36 -26.47 -13.27
CA ALA A 292 8.99 -27.23 -14.47
C ALA A 292 10.18 -27.37 -15.45
N ILE A 293 10.97 -26.29 -15.64
CA ILE A 293 12.21 -26.32 -16.43
C ILE A 293 13.16 -27.39 -15.84
N GLY A 294 13.31 -27.41 -14.51
CA GLY A 294 14.11 -28.38 -13.80
C GLY A 294 13.67 -29.83 -14.05
N ILE A 295 12.36 -30.07 -14.00
CA ILE A 295 11.76 -31.39 -14.26
C ILE A 295 12.04 -31.81 -15.71
N ILE A 296 11.72 -30.96 -16.69
CA ILE A 296 11.93 -31.21 -18.10
C ILE A 296 13.41 -31.54 -18.36
N THR A 297 14.31 -30.69 -17.87
CA THR A 297 15.76 -30.85 -18.05
C THR A 297 16.26 -32.17 -17.46
N THR A 298 15.86 -32.46 -16.22
CA THR A 298 16.26 -33.70 -15.55
C THR A 298 15.79 -34.94 -16.29
N MET A 299 14.56 -34.91 -16.84
CA MET A 299 14.01 -36.04 -17.56
C MET A 299 14.65 -36.22 -18.95
N PHE A 300 14.96 -35.14 -19.65
CA PHE A 300 15.77 -35.23 -20.87
C PHE A 300 17.12 -35.90 -20.63
N ILE A 301 17.72 -35.58 -19.50
CA ILE A 301 18.97 -36.17 -19.04
C ILE A 301 18.80 -37.65 -18.81
N SER A 302 17.79 -38.02 -18.01
CA SER A 302 17.47 -39.40 -17.72
C SER A 302 17.30 -40.22 -19.01
N MET A 303 16.61 -39.66 -19.96
CA MET A 303 16.38 -40.26 -21.25
C MET A 303 17.69 -40.46 -22.04
N LYS A 304 18.56 -39.44 -22.14
CA LYS A 304 19.86 -39.53 -22.82
C LYS A 304 20.75 -40.65 -22.26
N GLU A 305 20.90 -40.68 -20.91
CA GLU A 305 21.72 -41.66 -20.23
C GLU A 305 21.20 -43.10 -20.41
N ARG A 306 19.86 -43.25 -20.57
CA ARG A 306 19.20 -44.55 -20.71
C ARG A 306 18.91 -44.93 -22.17
N LYS A 307 19.44 -44.17 -23.16
CA LYS A 307 19.18 -44.41 -24.58
C LYS A 307 19.49 -45.83 -24.99
N LYS A 308 20.59 -46.44 -24.52
CA LYS A 308 20.94 -47.82 -24.79
C LYS A 308 20.01 -48.81 -24.08
N GLU A 309 19.65 -48.55 -22.80
CA GLU A 309 18.69 -49.39 -22.04
C GLU A 309 17.31 -49.40 -22.70
N ILE A 310 16.82 -48.24 -23.15
CA ILE A 310 15.55 -48.12 -23.87
C ILE A 310 15.62 -48.87 -25.21
N GLY A 311 16.73 -48.74 -25.93
CA GLY A 311 16.96 -49.44 -27.18
C GLY A 311 16.93 -50.96 -27.00
N THR A 312 17.58 -51.51 -25.96
CA THR A 312 17.54 -52.93 -25.64
C THR A 312 16.14 -53.40 -25.21
N MET A 313 15.45 -52.63 -24.38
CA MET A 313 14.06 -52.93 -24.00
C MET A 313 13.15 -53.05 -25.22
N LYS A 314 13.27 -52.13 -26.16
CA LYS A 314 12.49 -52.19 -27.42
C LYS A 314 12.93 -53.29 -28.34
N ALA A 315 14.21 -53.70 -28.36
CA ALA A 315 14.70 -54.84 -29.11
C ALA A 315 14.11 -56.18 -28.55
N VAL A 316 13.86 -56.24 -27.25
CA VAL A 316 13.18 -57.37 -26.58
C VAL A 316 11.65 -57.35 -26.73
N GLY A 317 11.09 -56.30 -27.38
CA GLY A 317 9.66 -56.23 -27.70
C GLY A 317 8.79 -55.31 -26.83
N ILE A 318 9.38 -54.48 -25.97
CA ILE A 318 8.63 -53.49 -25.19
C ILE A 318 8.09 -52.42 -26.14
N LYS A 319 6.77 -52.13 -26.02
CA LYS A 319 6.10 -51.15 -26.86
C LYS A 319 6.44 -49.71 -26.44
N SER A 320 6.42 -48.77 -27.41
CA SER A 320 6.67 -47.34 -27.11
C SER A 320 5.75 -46.79 -26.02
N SER A 321 4.49 -47.20 -25.95
CA SER A 321 3.55 -46.83 -24.90
C SER A 321 3.97 -47.31 -23.49
N GLU A 322 4.59 -48.50 -23.41
CA GLU A 322 5.09 -49.01 -22.12
C GLU A 322 6.32 -48.23 -21.63
N VAL A 323 7.14 -47.75 -22.58
CA VAL A 323 8.26 -46.86 -22.26
C VAL A 323 7.75 -45.54 -21.69
N ILE A 324 6.71 -44.92 -22.26
CA ILE A 324 6.07 -43.71 -21.72
C ILE A 324 5.56 -43.98 -20.29
N ILE A 325 4.88 -45.10 -20.07
CA ILE A 325 4.36 -45.47 -18.74
C ILE A 325 5.49 -45.61 -17.72
N PHE A 326 6.64 -46.16 -18.06
CA PHE A 326 7.80 -46.26 -17.18
C PHE A 326 8.27 -44.88 -16.71
N PHE A 327 8.42 -43.93 -17.63
CA PHE A 327 8.81 -42.56 -17.30
C PHE A 327 7.73 -41.85 -16.48
N LEU A 328 6.46 -42.02 -16.80
CA LEU A 328 5.37 -41.42 -16.03
C LEU A 328 5.31 -41.98 -14.59
N PHE A 329 5.61 -43.27 -14.40
CA PHE A 329 5.73 -43.87 -13.06
C PHE A 329 6.93 -43.30 -12.28
N GLU A 330 8.06 -43.05 -12.94
CA GLU A 330 9.22 -42.39 -12.36
C GLU A 330 8.85 -40.96 -11.92
N GLY A 331 8.14 -40.20 -12.75
CA GLY A 331 7.63 -38.90 -12.42
C GLY A 331 6.58 -38.90 -11.32
N LEU A 332 5.67 -39.85 -11.33
CA LEU A 332 4.67 -39.99 -10.27
C LEU A 332 5.33 -40.22 -8.91
N LEU A 333 6.37 -41.05 -8.83
CA LEU A 333 7.12 -41.28 -7.60
C LEU A 333 7.85 -40.00 -7.15
N LEU A 334 8.50 -39.30 -8.10
CA LEU A 334 9.13 -38.00 -7.81
C LEU A 334 8.12 -36.93 -7.41
N GLY A 335 6.96 -36.87 -8.08
CA GLY A 335 5.87 -35.96 -7.75
C GLY A 335 5.28 -36.20 -6.37
N ILE A 336 5.04 -37.49 -6.02
CA ILE A 336 4.53 -37.84 -4.68
C ILE A 336 5.55 -37.52 -3.60
N THR A 337 6.81 -37.98 -3.74
CA THR A 337 7.83 -37.74 -2.73
C THR A 337 8.23 -36.26 -2.63
N GLY A 338 8.38 -35.58 -3.76
CA GLY A 338 8.64 -34.15 -3.83
C GLY A 338 7.45 -33.32 -3.35
N GLY A 339 6.23 -33.79 -3.63
CA GLY A 339 5.00 -33.18 -3.16
C GLY A 339 4.85 -33.20 -1.65
N ILE A 340 5.10 -34.35 -1.02
CA ILE A 340 5.07 -34.49 0.44
C ILE A 340 6.14 -33.58 1.09
N LEU A 341 7.36 -33.61 0.58
CA LEU A 341 8.42 -32.74 1.08
C LEU A 341 8.10 -31.25 0.84
N GLY A 342 7.52 -30.94 -0.31
CA GLY A 342 7.13 -29.57 -0.66
C GLY A 342 6.03 -29.02 0.26
N VAL A 343 5.03 -29.84 0.59
CA VAL A 343 4.00 -29.48 1.56
C VAL A 343 4.59 -29.23 2.94
N ILE A 344 5.46 -30.10 3.42
CA ILE A 344 6.12 -29.93 4.73
C ILE A 344 6.94 -28.63 4.76
N LEU A 345 7.77 -28.40 3.73
CA LEU A 345 8.55 -27.16 3.62
C LEU A 345 7.64 -25.93 3.47
N GLY A 346 6.54 -26.06 2.73
CA GLY A 346 5.56 -24.99 2.56
C GLY A 346 4.92 -24.55 3.88
N ILE A 347 4.55 -25.49 4.74
CA ILE A 347 4.05 -25.20 6.09
C ILE A 347 5.12 -24.45 6.91
N ILE A 348 6.36 -24.92 6.89
CA ILE A 348 7.46 -24.31 7.63
C ILE A 348 7.70 -22.88 7.14
N PHE A 349 7.80 -22.69 5.82
CA PHE A 349 8.06 -21.37 5.25
C PHE A 349 6.88 -20.41 5.43
N SER A 350 5.64 -20.89 5.29
CA SER A 350 4.46 -20.07 5.55
C SER A 350 4.43 -19.54 6.98
N ASN A 351 4.70 -20.41 7.95
CA ASN A 351 4.76 -19.99 9.35
C ASN A 351 5.85 -18.93 9.59
N GLN A 352 7.04 -19.10 8.99
CA GLN A 352 8.12 -18.10 9.11
C GLN A 352 7.75 -16.76 8.45
N ILE A 353 7.12 -16.78 7.30
CA ILE A 353 6.69 -15.57 6.59
C ILE A 353 5.60 -14.85 7.38
N ILE A 354 4.61 -15.59 7.92
CA ILE A 354 3.54 -15.02 8.74
C ILE A 354 4.09 -14.41 10.03
N MET A 355 5.05 -15.10 10.68
CA MET A 355 5.73 -14.56 11.86
C MET A 355 6.49 -13.27 11.53
N LEU A 356 7.20 -13.23 10.39
CA LEU A 356 7.89 -12.04 9.92
C LEU A 356 6.91 -10.91 9.59
N ALA A 357 5.85 -11.21 8.85
CA ALA A 357 4.81 -10.24 8.53
C ALA A 357 4.14 -9.70 9.80
N GLY A 358 3.79 -10.57 10.75
CA GLY A 358 3.23 -10.15 12.03
C GLY A 358 4.15 -9.22 12.84
N THR A 359 5.48 -9.41 12.75
CA THR A 359 6.44 -8.50 13.39
C THR A 359 6.62 -7.19 12.62
N LEU A 360 6.57 -7.23 11.29
CA LEU A 360 6.70 -6.03 10.45
C LEU A 360 5.47 -5.12 10.55
N PHE A 361 4.28 -5.71 10.58
CA PHE A 361 3.01 -4.96 10.66
C PHE A 361 2.52 -4.76 12.10
N ASP A 362 3.27 -5.21 13.10
CA ASP A 362 2.87 -5.22 14.52
C ASP A 362 1.48 -5.82 14.79
N THR A 363 1.11 -6.82 14.00
CA THR A 363 -0.20 -7.46 14.06
C THR A 363 -0.11 -8.91 14.54
N ASN A 364 -1.18 -9.41 15.15
CA ASN A 364 -1.29 -10.81 15.55
C ASN A 364 -1.87 -11.66 14.41
N LEU A 365 -1.06 -11.91 13.37
CA LEU A 365 -1.47 -12.81 12.30
C LEU A 365 -1.55 -14.25 12.81
N LYS A 366 -2.74 -14.84 12.74
CA LYS A 366 -2.97 -16.23 13.15
C LYS A 366 -2.55 -17.18 12.04
N PHE A 367 -1.58 -18.06 12.32
CA PHE A 367 -1.23 -19.12 11.38
C PHE A 367 -2.30 -20.20 11.35
N VAL A 368 -2.95 -20.37 10.20
CA VAL A 368 -4.02 -21.36 10.03
C VAL A 368 -3.61 -22.39 8.98
N ILE A 369 -3.68 -23.66 9.36
CA ILE A 369 -3.43 -24.78 8.44
C ILE A 369 -4.76 -25.25 7.88
N ASP A 370 -4.98 -25.01 6.59
CA ASP A 370 -6.12 -25.56 5.88
C ASP A 370 -5.74 -26.86 5.15
N PRO A 371 -6.33 -28.01 5.52
CA PRO A 371 -6.06 -29.29 4.87
C PRO A 371 -6.36 -29.31 3.36
N LEU A 372 -7.32 -28.52 2.91
CA LEU A 372 -7.66 -28.42 1.48
C LEU A 372 -6.54 -27.74 0.70
N ILE A 373 -5.92 -26.70 1.24
CA ILE A 373 -4.76 -26.02 0.63
C ILE A 373 -3.59 -27.00 0.53
N LEU A 374 -3.34 -27.79 1.55
CA LEU A 374 -2.27 -28.81 1.54
C LEU A 374 -2.51 -29.87 0.48
N LEU A 375 -3.72 -30.43 0.45
CA LEU A 375 -4.11 -31.42 -0.56
C LEU A 375 -4.00 -30.82 -1.97
N TYR A 376 -4.45 -29.61 -2.13
CA TYR A 376 -4.46 -28.90 -3.39
C TYR A 376 -3.01 -28.64 -3.87
N GLY A 377 -2.15 -28.07 -3.04
CA GLY A 377 -0.74 -27.85 -3.39
C GLY A 377 -0.01 -29.15 -3.74
N PHE A 378 -0.31 -30.23 -3.02
CA PHE A 378 0.19 -31.57 -3.33
C PHE A 378 -0.26 -32.03 -4.72
N LEU A 379 -1.56 -31.91 -5.04
CA LEU A 379 -2.10 -32.29 -6.34
C LEU A 379 -1.52 -31.47 -7.49
N VAL A 380 -1.48 -30.13 -7.35
CA VAL A 380 -0.83 -29.24 -8.33
C VAL A 380 0.60 -29.70 -8.60
N GLY A 381 1.35 -30.02 -7.54
CA GLY A 381 2.72 -30.50 -7.67
C GLY A 381 2.83 -31.82 -8.44
N VAL A 382 2.05 -32.81 -8.06
CA VAL A 382 2.07 -34.13 -8.73
C VAL A 382 1.67 -33.99 -10.21
N PHE A 383 0.59 -33.29 -10.49
CA PHE A 383 0.12 -33.11 -11.86
C PHE A 383 1.06 -32.21 -12.70
N SER A 384 1.71 -31.21 -12.10
CA SER A 384 2.75 -30.44 -12.80
C SER A 384 3.89 -31.33 -13.25
N VAL A 385 4.40 -32.19 -12.35
CA VAL A 385 5.46 -33.16 -12.71
C VAL A 385 5.03 -34.05 -13.86
N LEU A 386 3.84 -34.63 -13.78
CA LEU A 386 3.32 -35.51 -14.85
C LEU A 386 3.16 -34.76 -16.17
N THR A 387 2.62 -33.55 -16.14
CA THR A 387 2.40 -32.73 -17.35
C THR A 387 3.72 -32.39 -18.05
N PHE A 388 4.69 -31.86 -17.30
CA PHE A 388 5.95 -31.44 -17.89
C PHE A 388 6.87 -32.59 -18.26
N GLN A 389 6.66 -33.79 -17.68
CA GLN A 389 7.42 -34.99 -17.99
C GLN A 389 6.92 -35.71 -19.26
N ILE A 390 5.69 -35.45 -19.70
CA ILE A 390 5.12 -36.11 -20.91
C ILE A 390 5.98 -35.91 -22.15
N VAL A 391 6.52 -34.69 -22.33
CA VAL A 391 7.34 -34.37 -23.50
C VAL A 391 8.63 -35.19 -23.54
N PRO A 392 9.49 -35.21 -22.50
CA PRO A 392 10.66 -36.09 -22.47
C PRO A 392 10.29 -37.60 -22.59
N ALA A 393 9.24 -38.03 -21.89
CA ALA A 393 8.81 -39.41 -21.95
C ALA A 393 8.43 -39.86 -23.37
N TYR A 394 7.71 -39.01 -24.09
CA TYR A 394 7.34 -39.28 -25.47
C TYR A 394 8.56 -39.36 -26.37
N ILE A 395 9.49 -38.40 -26.30
CA ILE A 395 10.72 -38.39 -27.07
C ILE A 395 11.54 -39.67 -26.80
N GLY A 396 11.65 -40.07 -25.50
CA GLY A 396 12.29 -41.31 -25.10
C GLY A 396 11.66 -42.55 -25.73
N SER A 397 10.35 -42.54 -25.88
CA SER A 397 9.63 -43.65 -26.48
C SER A 397 9.89 -43.82 -27.98
N GLN A 398 10.38 -42.82 -28.68
CA GLN A 398 10.70 -42.85 -30.11
C GLN A 398 12.11 -43.38 -30.40
N ILE A 399 12.92 -43.65 -29.38
CA ILE A 399 14.25 -44.22 -29.53
C ILE A 399 14.16 -45.59 -30.28
N ARG A 400 14.94 -45.76 -31.33
CA ARG A 400 14.94 -46.94 -32.17
C ARG A 400 15.90 -48.00 -31.61
N PRO A 401 15.58 -49.32 -31.70
CA PRO A 401 16.46 -50.41 -31.23
C PRO A 401 17.86 -50.39 -31.87
N ILE A 402 17.97 -49.96 -33.12
CA ILE A 402 19.24 -49.93 -33.86
C ILE A 402 20.33 -49.06 -33.21
N ILE A 403 19.94 -48.12 -32.36
CA ILE A 403 20.85 -47.21 -31.62
C ILE A 403 21.79 -48.01 -30.67
N VAL A 404 21.40 -49.21 -30.28
CA VAL A 404 22.26 -50.14 -29.48
C VAL A 404 23.51 -50.53 -30.25
N PHE A 405 23.38 -50.63 -31.60
CA PHE A 405 24.42 -51.16 -32.49
C PHE A 405 25.13 -50.08 -33.31
N LYS A 406 24.55 -48.91 -33.46
CA LYS A 406 25.10 -47.83 -34.29
C LYS A 406 24.70 -46.46 -33.69
N ASP A 407 25.69 -45.63 -33.34
CA ASP A 407 25.45 -44.25 -32.94
C ASP A 407 24.98 -43.43 -34.17
N MET A 408 23.69 -43.55 -34.54
CA MET A 408 23.10 -42.77 -35.61
C MET A 408 22.37 -41.57 -35.05
N GLU A 409 22.80 -40.36 -35.45
CA GLU A 409 22.07 -39.11 -35.28
C GLU A 409 21.04 -38.98 -36.41
N GLY A 410 19.80 -39.14 -36.10
CA GLY A 410 18.69 -39.01 -37.07
C GLY A 410 17.34 -39.25 -36.40
N GLU A 411 16.93 -38.35 -35.55
CA GLU A 411 15.60 -38.40 -34.94
C GLU A 411 14.58 -37.71 -35.86
N LYS A 412 13.42 -38.38 -36.11
CA LYS A 412 12.32 -37.70 -36.79
C LYS A 412 11.81 -36.57 -35.92
N PRO A 413 11.45 -35.41 -36.49
CA PRO A 413 10.92 -34.28 -35.71
C PRO A 413 9.59 -34.67 -35.04
N PHE A 414 9.58 -34.81 -33.72
CA PHE A 414 8.44 -35.24 -32.90
C PHE A 414 7.23 -34.32 -32.99
N TYR A 415 7.44 -33.04 -33.31
CA TYR A 415 6.39 -32.05 -33.44
C TYR A 415 5.42 -32.25 -34.59
N LYS A 416 5.72 -33.17 -35.51
CA LYS A 416 4.86 -33.56 -36.65
C LYS A 416 3.92 -34.72 -36.32
N ASP A 417 4.02 -35.29 -35.12
CA ASP A 417 3.19 -36.41 -34.71
C ASP A 417 1.89 -35.95 -34.06
N TRP A 418 0.78 -36.20 -34.72
CA TRP A 418 -0.55 -35.80 -34.23
C TRP A 418 -0.92 -36.49 -32.90
N GLY A 419 -0.42 -37.72 -32.66
CA GLY A 419 -0.57 -38.42 -31.38
C GLY A 419 0.10 -37.70 -30.22
N PHE A 420 1.32 -37.16 -30.47
CA PHE A 420 2.02 -36.33 -29.52
C PHE A 420 1.22 -35.06 -29.16
N ALA A 421 0.75 -34.34 -30.20
CA ALA A 421 -0.02 -33.12 -30.00
C ALA A 421 -1.28 -33.35 -29.15
N LYS A 422 -2.01 -34.46 -29.37
CA LYS A 422 -3.18 -34.81 -28.54
C LYS A 422 -2.82 -35.08 -27.08
N ILE A 423 -1.76 -35.83 -26.79
CA ILE A 423 -1.35 -36.16 -25.42
C ILE A 423 -0.94 -34.89 -24.68
N VAL A 424 -0.14 -34.01 -25.32
CA VAL A 424 0.28 -32.72 -24.75
C VAL A 424 -0.94 -31.84 -24.48
N PHE A 425 -1.85 -31.72 -25.44
CA PHE A 425 -3.06 -30.91 -25.28
C PHE A 425 -3.93 -31.38 -24.11
N ILE A 426 -4.20 -32.68 -23.98
CA ILE A 426 -4.99 -33.22 -22.86
C ILE A 426 -4.30 -32.98 -21.53
N SER A 427 -2.98 -33.16 -21.46
CA SER A 427 -2.21 -32.93 -20.25
C SER A 427 -2.27 -31.48 -19.80
N PHE A 428 -2.09 -30.53 -20.73
CA PHE A 428 -2.21 -29.11 -20.44
C PHE A 428 -3.64 -28.71 -20.05
N LEU A 429 -4.66 -29.32 -20.68
CA LEU A 429 -6.06 -29.07 -20.32
C LEU A 429 -6.35 -29.54 -18.88
N VAL A 430 -5.86 -30.70 -18.46
CA VAL A 430 -6.00 -31.20 -17.08
C VAL A 430 -5.26 -30.28 -16.11
N PHE A 431 -4.05 -29.85 -16.46
CA PHE A 431 -3.26 -28.91 -15.65
C PHE A 431 -3.99 -27.58 -15.49
N GLY A 432 -4.57 -27.04 -16.59
CA GLY A 432 -5.35 -25.81 -16.55
C GLY A 432 -6.61 -25.91 -15.70
N GLY A 433 -7.29 -27.06 -15.72
CA GLY A 433 -8.44 -27.32 -14.86
C GLY A 433 -8.07 -27.27 -13.37
N ILE A 434 -6.90 -27.83 -13.01
CA ILE A 434 -6.40 -27.80 -11.64
C ILE A 434 -5.99 -26.35 -11.24
N LEU A 435 -5.36 -25.61 -12.15
CA LEU A 435 -5.04 -24.21 -11.91
C LEU A 435 -6.30 -23.35 -11.76
N TYR A 436 -7.35 -23.63 -12.55
CA TYR A 436 -8.62 -22.88 -12.46
C TYR A 436 -9.30 -23.07 -11.11
N ILE A 437 -9.27 -24.26 -10.54
CA ILE A 437 -9.81 -24.52 -9.19
C ILE A 437 -9.09 -23.66 -8.13
N ASN A 438 -7.80 -23.34 -8.32
CA ASN A 438 -7.04 -22.52 -7.39
C ASN A 438 -7.24 -21.01 -7.62
N LEU A 439 -7.10 -20.60 -8.86
CA LEU A 439 -7.06 -19.17 -9.18
C LEU A 439 -8.46 -18.55 -9.29
N HIS A 440 -9.50 -19.37 -9.39
CA HIS A 440 -10.92 -18.97 -9.59
C HIS A 440 -11.11 -17.95 -10.73
N SER A 441 -10.13 -17.81 -11.62
CA SER A 441 -10.10 -16.86 -12.73
C SER A 441 -9.54 -17.50 -14.00
N LEU A 442 -10.38 -17.54 -15.04
CA LEU A 442 -9.96 -18.03 -16.36
C LEU A 442 -8.85 -17.15 -16.97
N LEU A 443 -8.92 -15.83 -16.73
CA LEU A 443 -7.93 -14.87 -17.22
C LEU A 443 -6.53 -15.18 -16.66
N LEU A 444 -6.43 -15.46 -15.37
CA LEU A 444 -5.15 -15.81 -14.74
C LEU A 444 -4.61 -17.14 -15.27
N VAL A 445 -5.46 -18.15 -15.48
CA VAL A 445 -5.05 -19.43 -16.10
C VAL A 445 -4.53 -19.21 -17.52
N LEU A 446 -5.20 -18.39 -18.32
CA LEU A 446 -4.71 -18.03 -19.66
C LEU A 446 -3.39 -17.24 -19.59
N GLY A 447 -3.22 -16.39 -18.58
CA GLY A 447 -1.97 -15.71 -18.28
C GLY A 447 -0.82 -16.68 -18.02
N VAL A 448 -1.05 -17.74 -17.22
CA VAL A 448 -0.05 -18.81 -16.98
C VAL A 448 0.33 -19.52 -18.27
N TYR A 449 -0.64 -19.82 -19.14
CA TYR A 449 -0.33 -20.40 -20.45
C TYR A 449 0.43 -19.44 -21.34
N GLY A 450 0.09 -18.15 -21.30
CA GLY A 450 0.86 -17.08 -21.97
C GLY A 450 2.32 -17.06 -21.50
N LEU A 451 2.55 -17.16 -20.19
CA LEU A 451 3.90 -17.28 -19.63
C LEU A 451 4.63 -18.54 -20.11
N ILE A 452 3.97 -19.68 -20.18
CA ILE A 452 4.57 -20.92 -20.72
C ILE A 452 4.98 -20.75 -22.19
N ILE A 453 4.13 -20.12 -22.99
CA ILE A 453 4.43 -19.81 -24.40
C ILE A 453 5.61 -18.83 -24.48
N LEU A 454 5.61 -17.79 -23.65
CA LEU A 454 6.69 -16.82 -23.58
C LEU A 454 8.02 -17.50 -23.22
N MET A 455 8.01 -18.40 -22.22
CA MET A 455 9.18 -19.21 -21.85
C MET A 455 9.71 -20.02 -23.04
N PHE A 456 8.83 -20.60 -23.83
CA PHE A 456 9.25 -21.33 -25.02
C PHE A 456 9.91 -20.41 -26.08
N ILE A 457 9.32 -19.24 -26.31
CA ILE A 457 9.89 -18.19 -27.19
C ILE A 457 11.27 -17.76 -26.68
N PHE A 458 11.39 -17.52 -25.36
CA PHE A 458 12.67 -17.16 -24.74
C PHE A 458 13.72 -18.25 -24.88
N THR A 459 13.33 -19.52 -24.79
CA THR A 459 14.26 -20.63 -25.02
C THR A 459 14.83 -20.61 -26.43
N ILE A 460 13.98 -20.29 -27.43
CA ILE A 460 14.43 -20.12 -28.80
C ILE A 460 15.37 -18.91 -28.92
N ILE A 461 15.03 -17.78 -28.32
CA ILE A 461 15.87 -16.58 -28.31
C ILE A 461 17.24 -16.88 -27.67
N ALA A 462 17.23 -17.53 -26.51
CA ALA A 462 18.47 -17.92 -25.79
C ALA A 462 19.37 -18.79 -26.68
N ARG A 463 18.79 -19.70 -27.45
CA ARG A 463 19.53 -20.49 -28.44
C ARG A 463 20.22 -19.63 -29.49
N TYR A 464 19.52 -18.62 -30.04
CA TYR A 464 20.12 -17.69 -31.01
C TYR A 464 21.19 -16.82 -30.37
N VAL A 465 20.98 -16.35 -29.15
CA VAL A 465 21.97 -15.60 -28.38
C VAL A 465 23.24 -16.43 -28.20
N ILE A 466 23.11 -17.69 -27.79
CA ILE A 466 24.25 -18.62 -27.69
C ILE A 466 25.04 -18.70 -29.00
N LYS A 467 24.34 -18.83 -30.13
CA LYS A 467 25.00 -18.92 -31.44
C LYS A 467 25.71 -17.63 -31.84
N ILE A 468 25.20 -16.48 -31.42
CA ILE A 468 25.86 -15.18 -31.65
C ILE A 468 27.08 -15.04 -30.74
N VAL A 469 26.93 -15.34 -29.43
CA VAL A 469 28.01 -15.22 -28.46
C VAL A 469 29.15 -16.21 -28.73
N SER A 470 28.86 -17.41 -29.26
CA SER A 470 29.89 -18.39 -29.62
C SER A 470 30.83 -17.90 -30.73
N ARG A 471 30.41 -16.90 -31.52
CA ARG A 471 31.23 -16.28 -32.58
C ARG A 471 32.09 -15.11 -32.14
N PHE A 472 31.93 -14.69 -30.84
CA PHE A 472 32.73 -13.55 -30.34
C PHE A 472 34.24 -13.86 -30.30
N PRO A 473 35.09 -12.86 -30.56
CA PRO A 473 36.54 -13.04 -30.53
C PRO A 473 37.00 -13.36 -29.13
N THR A 474 37.76 -14.44 -28.97
CA THR A 474 38.17 -15.00 -27.67
C THR A 474 39.51 -14.44 -27.14
N PHE A 475 40.06 -13.40 -27.76
CA PHE A 475 41.29 -12.70 -27.37
C PHE A 475 42.44 -13.64 -26.85
N ASN A 476 42.64 -14.78 -27.53
CA ASN A 476 43.59 -15.82 -27.17
C ASN A 476 43.44 -16.50 -25.78
N LEU A 477 42.33 -16.30 -25.10
CA LEU A 477 42.01 -16.97 -23.85
C LEU A 477 41.50 -18.40 -24.13
N VAL A 478 42.38 -19.38 -24.00
CA VAL A 478 42.08 -20.80 -24.30
C VAL A 478 40.86 -21.31 -23.50
N SER A 479 40.74 -20.95 -22.22
CA SER A 479 39.63 -21.36 -21.38
C SER A 479 38.28 -20.79 -21.84
N LEU A 480 38.25 -19.54 -22.31
CA LEU A 480 37.08 -18.92 -22.87
C LEU A 480 36.66 -19.55 -24.21
N LYS A 481 37.63 -19.85 -25.06
CA LYS A 481 37.39 -20.53 -26.33
C LYS A 481 36.84 -21.93 -26.15
N LEU A 482 37.33 -22.69 -25.19
CA LEU A 482 36.82 -24.02 -24.83
C LEU A 482 35.40 -23.92 -24.22
N GLY A 483 35.15 -22.93 -23.37
CA GLY A 483 33.84 -22.66 -22.77
C GLY A 483 32.79 -22.34 -23.83
N LEU A 484 33.06 -21.38 -24.71
CA LEU A 484 32.13 -20.99 -25.79
C LEU A 484 31.80 -22.13 -26.77
N ARG A 485 32.79 -22.96 -27.13
CA ARG A 485 32.55 -24.15 -27.95
C ARG A 485 31.71 -25.20 -27.23
N SER A 486 31.88 -25.34 -25.93
CA SER A 486 31.08 -26.24 -25.11
C SER A 486 29.61 -25.77 -25.05
N ILE A 487 29.40 -24.45 -24.87
CA ILE A 487 28.09 -23.81 -24.85
C ILE A 487 27.38 -24.01 -26.20
N GLU A 488 28.05 -23.83 -27.31
CA GLU A 488 27.50 -24.02 -28.64
C GLU A 488 27.08 -25.48 -28.89
N ARG A 489 27.91 -26.46 -28.49
CA ARG A 489 27.60 -27.87 -28.69
C ARG A 489 26.38 -28.33 -27.90
N ASN A 490 26.17 -27.80 -26.69
CA ASN A 490 25.08 -28.20 -25.79
C ASN A 490 23.98 -27.12 -25.73
N HIS A 491 23.78 -26.36 -26.79
CA HIS A 491 22.94 -25.17 -26.82
C HIS A 491 21.51 -25.37 -26.30
N TRP A 492 20.87 -26.51 -26.50
CA TRP A 492 19.51 -26.76 -25.93
C TRP A 492 19.50 -26.85 -24.42
N THR A 493 20.43 -27.61 -23.86
CA THR A 493 20.52 -27.80 -22.40
C THR A 493 20.92 -26.51 -21.69
N ILE A 494 21.81 -25.75 -22.31
CA ILE A 494 22.26 -24.45 -21.78
C ILE A 494 21.18 -23.40 -21.92
N ALA A 495 20.39 -23.40 -23.02
CA ALA A 495 19.27 -22.49 -23.17
C ALA A 495 18.22 -22.63 -22.06
N THR A 496 17.94 -23.85 -21.61
CA THR A 496 17.03 -24.06 -20.48
C THR A 496 17.61 -23.58 -19.15
N ALA A 497 18.93 -23.70 -18.94
CA ALA A 497 19.60 -23.14 -17.77
C ALA A 497 19.61 -21.61 -17.81
N LEU A 498 19.88 -21.01 -18.98
CA LEU A 498 19.79 -19.57 -19.16
C LEU A 498 18.38 -19.03 -18.87
N LEU A 499 17.36 -19.76 -19.31
CA LEU A 499 15.98 -19.41 -19.02
C LEU A 499 15.68 -19.46 -17.52
N ALA A 500 16.15 -20.50 -16.83
CA ALA A 500 15.97 -20.61 -15.37
C ALA A 500 16.65 -19.46 -14.62
N ILE A 501 17.88 -19.06 -15.05
CA ILE A 501 18.58 -17.90 -14.52
C ILE A 501 17.78 -16.63 -14.78
N ALA A 502 17.37 -16.43 -16.04
CA ALA A 502 16.70 -15.24 -16.48
C ALA A 502 15.37 -15.01 -15.75
N ILE A 503 14.57 -16.06 -15.57
CA ILE A 503 13.30 -15.97 -14.84
C ILE A 503 13.53 -15.90 -13.33
N GLY A 504 14.40 -16.74 -12.77
CA GLY A 504 14.64 -16.81 -11.34
C GLY A 504 15.22 -15.50 -10.78
N ILE A 505 16.20 -14.92 -11.46
CA ILE A 505 16.79 -13.64 -11.03
C ILE A 505 15.92 -12.46 -11.49
N GLY A 506 15.36 -12.54 -12.69
CA GLY A 506 14.45 -11.53 -13.22
C GLY A 506 13.21 -11.33 -12.35
N SER A 507 12.66 -12.40 -11.75
CA SER A 507 11.51 -12.29 -10.83
C SER A 507 11.86 -11.55 -9.53
N VAL A 508 13.02 -11.80 -8.95
CA VAL A 508 13.50 -11.05 -7.78
C VAL A 508 13.74 -9.59 -8.15
N GLY A 509 14.38 -9.35 -9.31
CA GLY A 509 14.62 -8.02 -9.82
C GLY A 509 13.32 -7.25 -10.10
N ALA A 510 12.30 -7.91 -10.66
CA ALA A 510 11.00 -7.31 -10.90
C ALA A 510 10.33 -6.85 -9.61
N VAL A 511 10.37 -7.67 -8.55
CA VAL A 511 9.81 -7.29 -7.24
C VAL A 511 10.53 -6.09 -6.65
N LEU A 512 11.88 -6.10 -6.66
CA LEU A 512 12.67 -4.99 -6.13
C LEU A 512 12.45 -3.69 -6.92
N THR A 513 12.42 -3.78 -8.26
CA THR A 513 12.17 -2.61 -9.13
C THR A 513 10.76 -2.05 -8.92
N THR A 514 9.75 -2.92 -8.78
CA THR A 514 8.39 -2.48 -8.49
C THR A 514 8.32 -1.80 -7.11
N GLY A 515 9.02 -2.33 -6.11
CA GLY A 515 9.10 -1.73 -4.78
C GLY A 515 9.76 -0.35 -4.80
N GLU A 516 10.91 -0.19 -5.49
CA GLU A 516 11.56 1.11 -5.66
C GLU A 516 10.69 2.06 -6.50
N GLY A 517 10.14 1.59 -7.62
CA GLY A 517 9.25 2.42 -8.43
C GLY A 517 7.99 2.90 -7.70
N LEU A 518 7.46 2.08 -6.79
CA LEU A 518 6.34 2.49 -5.93
C LEU A 518 6.79 3.54 -4.89
N LYS A 519 8.00 3.42 -4.34
CA LYS A 519 8.56 4.43 -3.43
C LYS A 519 8.78 5.75 -4.13
N ASP A 520 9.40 5.72 -5.31
CA ASP A 520 9.62 6.92 -6.12
C ASP A 520 8.29 7.57 -6.49
N PHE A 521 7.32 6.76 -6.93
CA PHE A 521 5.97 7.23 -7.25
C PHE A 521 5.28 7.89 -6.05
N VAL A 522 5.36 7.29 -4.86
CA VAL A 522 4.78 7.88 -3.64
C VAL A 522 5.53 9.15 -3.24
N SER A 523 6.87 9.13 -3.35
CA SER A 523 7.68 10.31 -3.06
C SER A 523 7.33 11.47 -3.97
N ASP A 524 7.23 11.22 -5.28
CA ASP A 524 6.88 12.23 -6.27
C ASP A 524 5.43 12.72 -6.09
N ALA A 525 4.50 11.81 -5.81
CA ALA A 525 3.14 12.17 -5.49
C ALA A 525 3.08 13.06 -4.25
N PHE A 526 3.77 12.67 -3.17
CA PHE A 526 3.78 13.44 -1.93
C PHE A 526 4.45 14.80 -2.10
N SER A 527 5.58 14.89 -2.81
CA SER A 527 6.24 16.16 -3.11
C SER A 527 5.37 17.09 -3.97
N THR A 528 4.48 16.50 -4.78
CA THR A 528 3.52 17.27 -5.58
C THR A 528 2.31 17.70 -4.75
N PHE A 529 1.88 16.89 -3.77
CA PHE A 529 0.77 17.23 -2.87
C PHE A 529 1.20 18.15 -1.72
N ALA A 530 2.40 17.98 -1.17
CA ALA A 530 2.96 18.85 -0.18
C ALA A 530 3.73 19.98 -0.90
N ASP A 531 3.10 21.16 -0.99
CA ASP A 531 3.71 22.35 -1.60
C ASP A 531 4.86 22.94 -0.75
N TYR A 532 5.33 22.21 0.25
CA TYR A 532 6.32 22.65 1.23
C TYR A 532 7.28 21.51 1.58
N ASP A 533 8.45 21.89 2.05
CA ASP A 533 9.43 20.95 2.61
C ASP A 533 9.27 20.82 4.12
N VAL A 534 9.08 21.97 4.80
CA VAL A 534 8.83 22.03 6.24
C VAL A 534 7.61 22.91 6.48
N GLN A 535 6.71 22.45 7.34
CA GLN A 535 5.53 23.15 7.77
C GLN A 535 5.57 23.42 9.27
N ILE A 536 5.25 24.64 9.69
CA ILE A 536 5.16 25.02 11.08
C ILE A 536 3.73 25.52 11.33
N SER A 537 2.98 24.78 12.13
CA SER A 537 1.54 25.01 12.38
C SER A 537 1.26 25.43 13.82
N GLY A 538 0.08 25.99 14.06
CA GLY A 538 -0.35 26.43 15.38
C GLY A 538 0.19 27.80 15.78
N ILE A 539 0.62 28.63 14.83
CA ILE A 539 1.24 29.92 15.11
C ILE A 539 0.16 30.98 15.31
N PRO A 540 0.06 31.59 16.50
CA PRO A 540 -0.87 32.72 16.72
C PRO A 540 -0.59 33.89 15.79
N ALA A 541 -1.64 34.61 15.37
CA ALA A 541 -1.52 35.77 14.50
C ALA A 541 -0.54 36.81 15.02
N SER A 542 -0.45 36.97 16.34
CA SER A 542 0.48 37.90 17.00
C SER A 542 1.96 37.56 16.78
N LYS A 543 2.30 36.28 16.51
CA LYS A 543 3.68 35.83 16.39
C LYS A 543 4.10 35.50 14.95
N ILE A 544 3.16 35.52 14.00
CA ILE A 544 3.40 35.09 12.62
C ILE A 544 4.50 35.88 11.92
N SER A 545 4.43 37.22 12.00
CA SER A 545 5.40 38.09 11.34
C SER A 545 6.83 37.94 11.89
N ILE A 546 6.96 37.70 13.19
CA ILE A 546 8.26 37.43 13.83
C ILE A 546 8.81 36.06 13.36
N MET A 547 7.91 35.09 13.21
CA MET A 547 8.27 33.76 12.70
C MET A 547 8.77 33.85 11.26
N GLU A 548 8.00 34.52 10.39
CA GLU A 548 8.36 34.74 8.99
C GLU A 548 9.72 35.42 8.86
N GLU A 549 9.96 36.49 9.63
CA GLU A 549 11.25 37.20 9.62
C GLU A 549 12.40 36.27 10.03
N ARG A 550 12.22 35.48 11.09
CA ARG A 550 13.24 34.51 11.54
C ARG A 550 13.54 33.44 10.49
N LEU A 551 12.51 32.92 9.83
CA LEU A 551 12.68 31.92 8.78
C LEU A 551 13.39 32.47 7.54
N LEU A 552 13.04 33.71 7.12
CA LEU A 552 13.68 34.37 5.97
C LEU A 552 15.16 34.71 6.21
N LEU A 553 15.58 34.85 7.48
CA LEU A 553 16.98 35.03 7.83
C LEU A 553 17.82 33.76 7.79
N MET A 554 17.21 32.60 7.59
CA MET A 554 17.93 31.33 7.46
C MET A 554 18.47 31.17 6.04
N ASP A 555 19.76 30.83 5.92
CA ASP A 555 20.43 30.64 4.63
C ASP A 555 19.85 29.46 3.83
N GLU A 556 19.23 28.49 4.51
CA GLU A 556 18.64 27.28 3.94
C GLU A 556 17.27 27.50 3.30
N VAL A 557 16.61 28.61 3.63
CA VAL A 557 15.26 28.91 3.16
C VAL A 557 15.31 29.51 1.75
N GLN A 558 14.53 28.95 0.84
CA GLN A 558 14.34 29.51 -0.49
C GLN A 558 13.18 30.50 -0.49
N THR A 559 12.03 30.10 0.05
CA THR A 559 10.83 30.94 0.18
C THR A 559 9.93 30.41 1.27
N ILE A 560 9.04 31.28 1.75
CA ILE A 560 7.98 30.89 2.68
C ILE A 560 6.64 31.42 2.16
N TYR A 561 5.57 30.79 2.58
CA TYR A 561 4.22 31.32 2.44
C TYR A 561 3.37 30.83 3.61
N ARG A 562 2.37 31.63 3.96
CA ARG A 562 1.46 31.32 5.05
C ARG A 562 0.10 30.84 4.56
N THR A 563 -0.51 30.01 5.36
CA THR A 563 -1.90 29.56 5.21
C THR A 563 -2.59 29.64 6.56
N THR A 564 -3.90 29.65 6.60
CA THR A 564 -4.63 29.41 7.84
C THR A 564 -4.46 27.95 8.27
N ASP A 565 -4.44 27.75 9.60
CA ASP A 565 -4.02 26.49 10.21
C ASP A 565 -5.02 25.38 9.92
N GLU A 566 -4.70 24.55 8.93
CA GLU A 566 -5.29 23.19 8.76
C GLU A 566 -4.56 22.39 7.68
N PHE A 567 -4.37 21.11 7.98
CA PHE A 567 -3.63 20.13 7.18
C PHE A 567 -4.46 19.64 5.98
N SER A 568 -4.48 20.29 4.84
CA SER A 568 -5.11 19.80 3.61
C SER A 568 -6.43 20.46 3.20
N GLY A 569 -6.89 20.11 2.00
CA GLY A 569 -8.15 20.55 1.46
C GLY A 569 -9.32 20.40 2.46
N PHE A 570 -10.25 21.26 2.41
CA PHE A 570 -11.46 21.16 3.21
C PHE A 570 -12.65 20.70 2.36
N SER A 571 -13.59 20.04 3.02
CA SER A 571 -14.77 19.54 2.37
C SER A 571 -15.79 20.63 2.13
N VAL A 572 -16.30 20.69 0.92
CA VAL A 572 -17.35 21.60 0.49
C VAL A 572 -18.51 20.81 -0.10
N ARG A 573 -19.71 21.36 -0.05
CA ARG A 573 -20.89 20.76 -0.67
C ARG A 573 -21.16 21.40 -2.02
N ILE A 574 -21.49 20.61 -3.03
CA ILE A 574 -21.98 21.16 -4.30
C ILE A 574 -23.47 21.51 -4.13
N LYS A 575 -23.81 22.77 -4.25
CA LYS A 575 -25.19 23.28 -4.13
C LYS A 575 -25.87 23.45 -5.47
N ALA A 576 -25.17 23.98 -6.44
CA ALA A 576 -25.72 24.24 -7.77
C ALA A 576 -24.66 24.09 -8.86
N ILE A 577 -25.12 23.78 -10.07
CA ILE A 577 -24.30 23.69 -11.30
C ILE A 577 -24.98 24.54 -12.36
N ASN A 578 -24.27 25.54 -12.90
CA ASN A 578 -24.79 26.49 -13.90
C ASN A 578 -26.12 27.12 -13.44
N ASP A 579 -26.13 27.60 -12.20
CA ASP A 579 -27.27 28.19 -11.51
C ASP A 579 -28.51 27.28 -11.36
N LYS A 580 -28.38 25.97 -11.60
CA LYS A 580 -29.38 24.96 -11.32
C LYS A 580 -29.06 24.25 -10.02
N ASP A 581 -30.02 24.19 -9.11
CA ASP A 581 -29.89 23.41 -7.88
C ASP A 581 -29.48 21.96 -8.18
N ILE A 582 -28.60 21.40 -7.37
CA ILE A 582 -28.02 20.08 -7.61
C ILE A 582 -29.08 18.99 -7.71
N SER A 583 -30.10 19.02 -6.86
CA SER A 583 -31.19 18.02 -6.86
C SER A 583 -31.94 18.01 -8.18
N ARG A 584 -32.15 19.19 -8.82
CA ARG A 584 -32.70 19.31 -10.15
C ARG A 584 -31.72 18.90 -11.25
N TYR A 585 -30.46 19.16 -11.06
CA TYR A 585 -29.43 18.83 -12.05
C TYR A 585 -29.30 17.32 -12.20
N ILE A 586 -29.27 16.59 -11.09
CA ILE A 586 -29.09 15.11 -11.07
C ILE A 586 -30.42 14.36 -11.30
N SER A 587 -31.55 15.02 -11.32
CA SER A 587 -32.88 14.39 -11.53
C SER A 587 -32.96 13.63 -12.85
N ASP A 588 -32.20 14.04 -13.86
CA ASP A 588 -32.15 13.43 -15.18
C ASP A 588 -31.19 12.24 -15.28
N PHE A 589 -30.48 11.91 -14.20
CA PHE A 589 -29.53 10.78 -14.14
C PHE A 589 -30.30 9.45 -13.95
N THR A 590 -29.64 8.34 -14.33
CA THR A 590 -30.14 7.01 -13.97
C THR A 590 -30.12 6.84 -12.44
N GLU A 591 -30.96 5.97 -11.91
CA GLU A 591 -31.10 5.78 -10.46
C GLU A 591 -29.76 5.49 -9.76
N GLU A 592 -28.98 4.56 -10.30
CA GLU A 592 -27.63 4.22 -9.81
C GLU A 592 -26.68 5.44 -9.83
N LYS A 593 -26.66 6.18 -10.94
CA LYS A 593 -25.79 7.36 -11.08
C LYS A 593 -26.26 8.54 -10.22
N ARG A 594 -27.55 8.64 -9.95
CA ARG A 594 -28.11 9.66 -9.06
C ARG A 594 -27.72 9.41 -7.62
N GLU A 595 -27.83 8.18 -7.15
CA GLU A 595 -27.41 7.78 -5.80
C GLU A 595 -25.92 8.02 -5.57
N GLU A 596 -25.07 7.70 -6.56
CA GLU A 596 -23.65 8.00 -6.52
C GLU A 596 -23.37 9.52 -6.47
N ALA A 597 -24.08 10.30 -7.28
CA ALA A 597 -23.95 11.75 -7.32
C ALA A 597 -24.44 12.40 -6.01
N GLU A 598 -25.54 11.96 -5.44
CA GLU A 598 -26.07 12.46 -4.16
C GLU A 598 -25.09 12.22 -3.01
N LYS A 599 -24.52 11.03 -2.91
CA LYS A 599 -23.46 10.73 -1.92
C LYS A 599 -22.22 11.61 -2.13
N SER A 600 -21.83 11.83 -3.38
CA SER A 600 -20.63 12.58 -3.72
C SER A 600 -20.78 14.10 -3.59
N CYS A 601 -21.99 14.65 -3.66
CA CYS A 601 -22.25 16.09 -3.56
C CYS A 601 -22.01 16.67 -2.16
N SER A 602 -22.21 15.86 -1.12
CA SER A 602 -22.21 16.31 0.27
C SER A 602 -20.82 16.50 0.85
N ASN A 603 -19.80 15.89 0.24
CA ASN A 603 -18.44 15.91 0.75
C ASN A 603 -17.42 15.93 -0.40
N VAL A 604 -17.16 17.11 -0.93
CA VAL A 604 -16.18 17.31 -2.02
C VAL A 604 -14.95 17.97 -1.47
N ASN A 605 -13.80 17.36 -1.65
CA ASN A 605 -12.54 17.95 -1.21
C ASN A 605 -12.08 19.04 -2.18
N LEU A 606 -11.96 20.28 -1.69
CA LEU A 606 -11.40 21.42 -2.40
C LEU A 606 -9.96 21.65 -1.93
N ALA A 607 -8.99 21.29 -2.76
CA ALA A 607 -7.58 21.43 -2.44
C ALA A 607 -6.99 22.74 -2.99
N GLY A 608 -6.37 23.54 -2.13
CA GLY A 608 -5.61 24.72 -2.52
C GLY A 608 -4.20 24.37 -2.95
N ARG A 609 -3.68 25.04 -3.99
CA ARG A 609 -2.31 24.89 -4.48
C ARG A 609 -1.57 26.23 -4.52
N ASN A 610 -0.34 26.23 -4.10
CA ASN A 610 0.55 27.36 -4.26
C ASN A 610 1.02 27.47 -5.71
N LEU A 611 0.28 28.23 -6.52
CA LEU A 611 0.57 28.39 -7.95
C LEU A 611 1.79 29.29 -8.24
N GLU A 612 2.28 30.02 -7.25
CA GLU A 612 3.45 30.88 -7.40
C GLU A 612 4.75 30.09 -7.37
N ASN A 613 4.89 29.20 -6.41
CA ASN A 613 6.12 28.47 -6.14
C ASN A 613 6.09 27.03 -6.68
N ASN A 614 4.90 26.43 -6.80
CA ASN A 614 4.71 25.08 -7.30
C ASN A 614 3.61 25.03 -8.38
N PRO A 615 3.90 25.49 -9.60
CA PRO A 615 2.92 25.44 -10.69
C PRO A 615 2.56 23.99 -11.00
N LEU A 616 1.28 23.77 -11.31
CA LEU A 616 0.79 22.45 -11.70
C LEU A 616 1.57 21.91 -12.91
N ASP A 617 2.25 20.80 -12.75
CA ASP A 617 2.99 20.19 -13.83
C ASP A 617 2.12 19.21 -14.64
N SER A 618 2.49 19.04 -15.92
CA SER A 618 1.80 18.13 -16.84
C SER A 618 2.09 16.66 -16.59
N PHE A 619 3.03 16.32 -15.70
CA PHE A 619 3.38 14.95 -15.38
C PHE A 619 2.39 14.37 -14.36
N THR A 620 2.12 15.11 -13.31
CA THR A 620 1.18 14.69 -12.25
C THR A 620 -0.27 14.95 -12.64
N PHE A 621 -0.53 16.10 -13.29
CA PHE A 621 -1.84 16.55 -13.72
C PHE A 621 -1.94 16.50 -15.25
N LYS A 622 -2.24 15.32 -15.78
CA LYS A 622 -2.40 15.17 -17.22
C LYS A 622 -3.68 15.88 -17.68
N LEU A 623 -3.52 16.99 -18.36
CA LEU A 623 -4.62 17.77 -18.90
C LEU A 623 -5.41 16.98 -19.95
N VAL A 624 -6.72 16.88 -19.75
CA VAL A 624 -7.66 16.23 -20.69
C VAL A 624 -8.37 17.26 -21.56
N LYS A 625 -8.82 18.37 -20.93
CA LYS A 625 -9.52 19.46 -21.63
C LYS A 625 -9.28 20.80 -20.93
N GLY A 626 -9.28 21.91 -21.67
CA GLY A 626 -9.05 23.24 -21.11
C GLY A 626 -7.59 23.55 -20.85
N ARG A 627 -7.26 24.11 -19.68
CA ARG A 627 -5.91 24.44 -19.23
C ARG A 627 -5.73 24.15 -17.74
N LEU A 628 -4.50 23.97 -17.32
CA LEU A 628 -4.17 23.94 -15.90
C LEU A 628 -4.25 25.34 -15.28
N LEU A 629 -4.36 25.40 -13.96
CA LEU A 629 -4.27 26.66 -13.21
C LEU A 629 -2.85 27.22 -13.35
N SER A 630 -2.76 28.54 -13.39
CA SER A 630 -1.51 29.28 -13.55
C SER A 630 -1.43 30.43 -12.52
N LYS A 631 -0.31 31.12 -12.46
CA LYS A 631 -0.15 32.31 -11.62
C LYS A 631 -1.24 33.38 -11.81
N ASP A 632 -1.82 33.45 -13.00
CA ASP A 632 -2.90 34.38 -13.30
C ASP A 632 -4.23 34.02 -12.59
N ASP A 633 -4.32 32.82 -12.03
CA ASP A 633 -5.51 32.34 -11.33
C ASP A 633 -5.45 32.51 -9.81
N ILE A 634 -4.34 33.03 -9.30
CA ILE A 634 -4.14 33.27 -7.86
C ILE A 634 -5.24 34.20 -7.34
N GLY A 635 -5.92 33.76 -6.28
CA GLY A 635 -7.00 34.52 -5.63
C GLY A 635 -8.28 34.67 -6.46
N LYS A 636 -8.36 34.01 -7.64
CA LYS A 636 -9.58 33.99 -8.47
C LYS A 636 -10.37 32.73 -8.23
N ASN A 637 -11.70 32.83 -8.30
CA ASN A 637 -12.60 31.70 -8.11
C ASN A 637 -12.59 30.75 -9.34
N ARG A 638 -11.44 30.10 -9.57
CA ARG A 638 -11.21 29.17 -10.67
C ARG A 638 -10.73 27.83 -10.17
N ILE A 639 -11.21 26.78 -10.81
CA ILE A 639 -10.91 25.41 -10.45
C ILE A 639 -10.54 24.56 -11.65
N ILE A 640 -9.80 23.49 -11.38
CA ILE A 640 -9.70 22.34 -12.26
C ILE A 640 -10.33 21.13 -11.57
N VAL A 641 -10.95 20.26 -12.35
CA VAL A 641 -11.67 19.10 -11.84
C VAL A 641 -11.09 17.80 -12.40
N SER A 642 -11.14 16.73 -11.62
CA SER A 642 -10.69 15.42 -12.07
C SER A 642 -11.66 14.79 -13.08
N THR A 643 -11.17 13.84 -13.89
CA THR A 643 -12.01 13.06 -14.80
C THR A 643 -13.10 12.26 -14.05
N ASP A 644 -12.90 11.96 -12.78
CA ASP A 644 -13.88 11.24 -11.98
C ASP A 644 -15.06 12.16 -11.61
N CYS A 645 -14.80 13.42 -11.30
CA CYS A 645 -15.88 14.43 -11.18
C CYS A 645 -16.70 14.54 -12.48
N VAL A 646 -16.01 14.52 -13.63
CA VAL A 646 -16.70 14.58 -14.93
C VAL A 646 -17.56 13.34 -15.17
N LYS A 647 -17.10 12.16 -14.79
CA LYS A 647 -17.90 10.93 -14.92
C LYS A 647 -19.16 10.96 -14.03
N THR A 648 -18.99 11.44 -12.79
CA THR A 648 -20.08 11.51 -11.81
C THR A 648 -21.11 12.58 -12.19
N PHE A 649 -20.67 13.80 -12.49
CA PHE A 649 -21.56 14.94 -12.68
C PHE A 649 -21.74 15.40 -14.13
N GLY A 650 -20.87 15.02 -15.04
CA GLY A 650 -20.92 15.45 -16.43
C GLY A 650 -20.39 16.88 -16.65
N PHE A 651 -19.50 17.38 -15.80
CA PHE A 651 -18.92 18.71 -15.91
C PHE A 651 -18.16 18.94 -17.23
N ASP A 652 -18.17 20.20 -17.70
CA ASP A 652 -17.32 20.63 -18.81
C ASP A 652 -16.56 21.92 -18.47
N VAL A 653 -15.55 22.22 -19.25
CA VAL A 653 -14.78 23.48 -19.13
C VAL A 653 -15.71 24.67 -19.42
N GLY A 654 -15.70 25.66 -18.54
CA GLY A 654 -16.58 26.81 -18.57
C GLY A 654 -17.84 26.66 -17.71
N ASP A 655 -18.10 25.50 -17.16
CA ASP A 655 -19.21 25.34 -16.22
C ASP A 655 -18.90 26.06 -14.91
N LYS A 656 -19.97 26.54 -14.26
CA LYS A 656 -19.95 27.25 -13.00
C LYS A 656 -20.52 26.35 -11.91
N ILE A 657 -19.73 26.08 -10.88
CA ILE A 657 -20.15 25.32 -9.71
C ILE A 657 -20.33 26.25 -8.54
N THR A 658 -21.48 26.17 -7.88
CA THR A 658 -21.72 26.86 -6.59
C THR A 658 -21.42 25.86 -5.48
N PHE A 659 -20.36 26.11 -4.74
CA PHE A 659 -20.03 25.36 -3.53
C PHE A 659 -20.65 26.04 -2.32
N GLN A 660 -21.09 25.24 -1.37
CA GLN A 660 -21.53 25.69 -0.06
C GLN A 660 -20.53 25.19 0.99
N PHE A 661 -20.07 26.11 1.81
CA PHE A 661 -19.27 25.81 2.99
C PHE A 661 -19.84 26.60 4.17
N ASN A 662 -20.22 25.89 5.24
CA ASN A 662 -20.86 26.52 6.42
C ASN A 662 -21.93 27.56 6.05
N ASP A 663 -22.87 27.19 5.19
CA ASP A 663 -23.93 28.07 4.66
C ASP A 663 -23.46 29.28 3.78
N TYR A 664 -22.17 29.36 3.48
CA TYR A 664 -21.63 30.37 2.57
C TYR A 664 -21.50 29.82 1.15
N ASP A 665 -22.09 30.50 0.18
CA ASP A 665 -22.09 30.05 -1.21
C ASP A 665 -20.95 30.73 -1.98
N VAL A 666 -20.14 29.93 -2.65
CA VAL A 666 -19.03 30.41 -3.50
C VAL A 666 -19.17 29.84 -4.90
N ASP A 667 -19.19 30.74 -5.86
CA ASP A 667 -19.22 30.38 -7.27
C ASP A 667 -17.82 30.23 -7.85
N MET A 668 -17.53 29.11 -8.51
CA MET A 668 -16.24 28.83 -9.11
C MET A 668 -16.40 28.36 -10.56
N GLU A 669 -15.49 28.80 -11.44
CA GLU A 669 -15.46 28.48 -12.87
C GLU A 669 -14.47 27.30 -13.12
N ILE A 670 -14.91 26.29 -13.85
CA ILE A 670 -14.04 25.20 -14.31
C ILE A 670 -13.20 25.69 -15.50
N VAL A 671 -11.88 25.77 -15.31
CA VAL A 671 -10.96 26.17 -16.39
C VAL A 671 -10.25 24.97 -17.05
N GLY A 672 -10.26 23.82 -16.40
CA GLY A 672 -9.65 22.62 -16.95
C GLY A 672 -10.13 21.32 -16.31
N ILE A 673 -9.97 20.25 -17.08
CA ILE A 673 -10.25 18.88 -16.66
C ILE A 673 -8.95 18.10 -16.74
N TYR A 674 -8.58 17.42 -15.65
CA TYR A 674 -7.34 16.66 -15.57
C TYR A 674 -7.61 15.20 -15.18
N THR A 675 -6.68 14.33 -15.56
CA THR A 675 -6.60 13.00 -14.97
C THR A 675 -5.36 12.95 -14.09
N SER A 676 -5.54 12.50 -12.85
CA SER A 676 -4.41 12.29 -11.95
C SER A 676 -3.73 10.97 -12.32
N SER A 677 -2.40 10.96 -12.34
CA SER A 677 -1.63 9.70 -12.39
C SER A 677 -1.86 8.84 -11.16
N PHE A 678 -2.44 9.42 -10.11
CA PHE A 678 -2.79 8.78 -8.85
C PHE A 678 -4.25 8.30 -8.87
N GLN A 679 -4.54 7.26 -9.62
CA GLN A 679 -5.70 6.42 -9.36
C GLN A 679 -5.34 5.42 -8.25
N GLY A 680 -4.94 5.92 -7.08
CA GLY A 680 -4.79 5.12 -5.87
C GLY A 680 -6.18 4.75 -5.37
N GLY A 681 -6.45 3.45 -5.23
CA GLY A 681 -7.72 2.87 -4.84
C GLY A 681 -8.21 3.26 -3.45
N GLY A 682 -8.59 4.52 -3.30
CA GLY A 682 -9.53 4.94 -2.28
C GLY A 682 -10.95 4.64 -2.75
N PRO A 683 -11.92 4.51 -1.85
CA PRO A 683 -13.29 4.29 -2.22
C PRO A 683 -13.77 5.40 -3.17
N PRO A 684 -14.61 5.09 -4.18
CA PRO A 684 -15.05 6.04 -5.19
C PRO A 684 -15.72 7.31 -4.64
N SER A 685 -16.13 7.29 -3.37
CA SER A 685 -16.87 8.35 -2.70
C SER A 685 -16.02 9.45 -2.07
N SER A 686 -14.69 9.33 -1.99
CA SER A 686 -13.88 10.25 -1.17
C SER A 686 -12.92 11.18 -1.92
N ASN A 687 -12.82 11.11 -3.26
CA ASN A 687 -11.81 11.88 -4.01
C ASN A 687 -12.34 12.47 -5.32
N LEU A 688 -13.38 13.24 -5.23
CA LEU A 688 -13.65 14.22 -6.28
C LEU A 688 -12.56 15.30 -6.18
N GLY A 689 -11.43 15.09 -6.86
CA GLY A 689 -10.31 16.02 -6.86
C GLY A 689 -10.67 17.32 -7.55
N ILE A 690 -10.97 18.35 -6.77
CA ILE A 690 -11.16 19.72 -7.24
C ILE A 690 -10.01 20.54 -6.68
N ILE A 691 -9.34 21.28 -7.55
CA ILE A 691 -8.16 22.05 -7.19
C ILE A 691 -8.38 23.53 -7.52
N THR A 692 -7.99 24.40 -6.59
CA THR A 692 -7.96 25.85 -6.73
C THR A 692 -6.62 26.41 -6.30
N SER A 693 -6.43 27.73 -6.28
CA SER A 693 -5.26 28.35 -5.64
C SER A 693 -5.40 28.33 -4.11
N VAL A 694 -4.28 28.26 -3.39
CA VAL A 694 -4.26 28.27 -1.93
C VAL A 694 -4.88 29.55 -1.38
N GLU A 695 -4.69 30.69 -2.04
CA GLU A 695 -5.24 31.97 -1.64
C GLU A 695 -6.77 31.99 -1.77
N THR A 696 -7.30 31.31 -2.80
CA THR A 696 -8.75 31.17 -2.96
C THR A 696 -9.34 30.27 -1.89
N GLN A 697 -8.68 29.13 -1.61
CA GLN A 697 -9.08 28.22 -0.54
C GLN A 697 -9.08 28.93 0.82
N ASP A 698 -8.00 29.62 1.15
CA ASP A 698 -7.86 30.39 2.38
C ASP A 698 -8.95 31.46 2.52
N LYS A 699 -9.24 32.19 1.44
CA LYS A 699 -10.31 33.19 1.43
C LYS A 699 -11.67 32.58 1.78
N ILE A 700 -12.00 31.43 1.18
CA ILE A 700 -13.26 30.73 1.46
C ILE A 700 -13.33 30.31 2.93
N ARG A 701 -12.24 29.71 3.44
CA ARG A 701 -12.13 29.23 4.82
C ARG A 701 -12.31 30.38 5.83
N ARG A 702 -11.61 31.50 5.66
CA ARG A 702 -11.71 32.67 6.53
C ARG A 702 -13.11 33.27 6.52
N THR A 703 -13.74 33.33 5.35
CA THR A 703 -15.07 33.93 5.21
C THR A 703 -16.16 33.13 5.91
N SER A 704 -15.93 31.82 6.14
CA SER A 704 -16.95 30.92 6.65
C SER A 704 -16.73 30.47 8.10
N SER A 705 -15.65 30.88 8.76
CA SER A 705 -15.36 30.53 10.15
C SER A 705 -16.31 31.24 11.11
N ASN A 706 -17.11 30.50 11.85
CA ASN A 706 -17.94 31.00 12.93
C ASN A 706 -17.13 31.08 14.23
N MET A 707 -17.17 32.22 14.90
CA MET A 707 -16.46 32.45 16.17
C MET A 707 -17.43 32.87 17.25
N GLN A 708 -17.25 32.35 18.45
CA GLN A 708 -18.08 32.68 19.60
C GLN A 708 -17.43 33.77 20.44
N PHE A 709 -18.14 34.84 20.68
CA PHE A 709 -17.73 35.97 21.50
C PHE A 709 -18.71 36.29 22.63
N ASN A 710 -18.23 36.79 23.72
CA ASN A 710 -19.07 37.30 24.79
C ASN A 710 -19.45 38.76 24.51
N ILE A 711 -20.72 39.11 24.63
CA ILE A 711 -21.14 40.51 24.63
C ILE A 711 -20.87 41.09 26.00
N LEU A 712 -19.98 42.04 26.09
CA LEU A 712 -19.62 42.69 27.34
C LEU A 712 -20.46 43.95 27.63
N GLU A 713 -20.63 44.80 26.61
CA GLU A 713 -21.30 46.09 26.75
C GLU A 713 -22.16 46.42 25.53
N ILE A 714 -23.27 47.07 25.76
CA ILE A 714 -24.13 47.66 24.71
C ILE A 714 -24.25 49.14 25.06
N ASN A 715 -23.96 50.01 24.13
CA ASN A 715 -23.97 51.48 24.29
C ASN A 715 -23.20 51.93 25.54
N ASN A 716 -22.02 51.32 25.79
CA ASN A 716 -21.18 51.53 26.95
C ASN A 716 -21.83 51.13 28.30
N ILE A 717 -22.91 50.37 28.28
CA ILE A 717 -23.55 49.85 29.49
C ILE A 717 -23.22 48.37 29.57
N ASN A 718 -22.63 47.93 30.71
CA ASN A 718 -22.34 46.53 30.91
C ASN A 718 -23.59 45.66 30.69
N ILE A 719 -23.43 44.52 29.99
CA ILE A 719 -24.52 43.68 29.49
C ILE A 719 -25.50 43.29 30.61
N ASN A 720 -25.01 43.01 31.81
CA ASN A 720 -25.86 42.63 32.97
C ASN A 720 -26.73 43.82 33.40
N ASN A 721 -26.26 45.04 33.33
CA ASN A 721 -27.02 46.25 33.64
C ASN A 721 -27.94 46.64 32.47
N TYR A 722 -27.56 46.37 31.27
CA TYR A 722 -28.37 46.62 30.08
C TYR A 722 -29.64 45.75 30.06
N PHE A 723 -29.55 44.49 30.42
CA PHE A 723 -30.72 43.61 30.53
C PHE A 723 -31.72 44.06 31.61
N LEU A 724 -31.26 44.69 32.65
CA LEU A 724 -32.16 45.26 33.66
C LEU A 724 -32.99 46.48 33.15
N GLN A 725 -32.56 47.09 32.05
CA GLN A 725 -33.22 48.23 31.43
C GLN A 725 -34.14 47.84 30.25
N LEU A 726 -34.04 46.60 29.76
CA LEU A 726 -34.88 46.10 28.66
C LEU A 726 -36.33 45.85 29.13
N PRO A 727 -37.32 46.15 28.28
CA PRO A 727 -38.69 45.75 28.56
C PRO A 727 -38.83 44.23 28.71
N PRO A 728 -39.71 43.74 29.61
CA PRO A 728 -39.88 42.28 29.88
C PRO A 728 -40.24 41.43 28.66
N SER A 729 -40.76 42.07 27.60
CA SER A 729 -41.07 41.40 26.33
C SER A 729 -39.85 41.07 25.50
N GLN A 730 -38.78 41.82 25.63
CA GLN A 730 -37.49 41.64 24.92
C GLN A 730 -36.51 40.78 25.70
N ALA A 731 -36.54 40.77 27.04
CA ALA A 731 -35.67 40.02 27.91
C ALA A 731 -35.96 38.48 27.96
N LYS A 732 -36.96 38.01 27.24
CA LYS A 732 -37.41 36.61 27.31
C LYS A 732 -36.56 35.58 26.60
N PHE A 733 -35.56 35.99 25.82
CA PHE A 733 -34.83 35.08 24.91
C PHE A 733 -33.39 34.80 25.35
N ILE A 734 -32.87 35.41 26.42
CA ILE A 734 -31.48 35.23 26.87
C ILE A 734 -31.48 34.69 28.30
N PRO A 735 -30.81 33.58 28.62
CA PRO A 735 -30.70 33.09 29.99
C PRO A 735 -29.96 34.07 30.89
N ILE A 736 -30.57 34.40 32.01
CA ILE A 736 -30.20 35.49 32.95
C ILE A 736 -28.85 35.27 33.67
N PHE A 737 -28.09 34.18 33.39
CA PHE A 737 -26.99 33.77 34.25
C PHE A 737 -25.61 33.60 33.58
N SER A 738 -25.43 33.96 32.31
CA SER A 738 -24.12 33.95 31.68
C SER A 738 -23.99 35.06 30.66
N ASN A 739 -22.80 35.61 30.47
CA ASN A 739 -22.53 36.51 29.34
C ASN A 739 -23.06 35.90 28.06
N PRO A 740 -23.97 36.55 27.33
CA PRO A 740 -24.52 35.94 26.13
C PRO A 740 -23.40 35.80 25.09
N LYS A 741 -23.18 34.56 24.65
CA LYS A 741 -22.29 34.25 23.54
C LYS A 741 -23.02 34.47 22.22
N VAL A 742 -22.36 35.10 21.28
CA VAL A 742 -22.86 35.34 19.94
C VAL A 742 -21.87 34.79 18.92
N ASN A 743 -22.40 34.20 17.89
CA ASN A 743 -21.59 33.70 16.79
C ASN A 743 -21.33 34.84 15.79
N ILE A 744 -20.06 35.02 15.47
CA ILE A 744 -19.59 36.11 14.61
C ILE A 744 -18.86 35.52 13.41
N VAL A 745 -19.07 36.10 12.25
CA VAL A 745 -18.35 35.75 11.02
C VAL A 745 -17.54 36.97 10.56
N GLY A 746 -16.26 36.76 10.32
CA GLY A 746 -15.38 37.73 9.69
C GLY A 746 -15.47 37.61 8.17
N LEU A 747 -16.00 38.62 7.49
CA LEU A 747 -16.00 38.67 6.03
C LEU A 747 -14.74 39.36 5.51
N GLU A 748 -13.99 38.69 4.65
CA GLU A 748 -12.87 39.29 3.92
C GLU A 748 -13.43 40.14 2.77
N LEU A 749 -13.48 41.45 3.00
CA LEU A 749 -13.70 42.53 2.02
C LEU A 749 -14.56 42.21 0.78
N GLU A 750 -15.82 41.94 0.95
CA GLU A 750 -16.75 42.18 -0.14
C GLU A 750 -17.18 43.64 -0.10
N LYS A 751 -16.80 44.36 -1.15
CA LYS A 751 -17.14 45.82 -1.31
C LYS A 751 -18.60 46.16 -1.13
N GLU A 752 -19.43 45.14 -1.06
CA GLU A 752 -20.88 45.24 -0.94
C GLU A 752 -21.37 45.53 0.48
N TYR A 753 -20.59 45.07 1.49
CA TYR A 753 -20.98 45.15 2.90
C TYR A 753 -20.20 46.22 3.69
N PHE A 754 -18.89 46.26 3.47
CA PHE A 754 -17.96 47.15 4.19
C PHE A 754 -17.14 47.96 3.23
N GLY A 755 -16.87 49.24 3.58
CA GLY A 755 -15.92 50.04 2.82
C GLY A 755 -14.49 49.55 3.00
N PRO A 756 -13.53 49.90 2.11
CA PRO A 756 -12.16 49.37 2.12
C PRO A 756 -11.32 49.72 3.37
N TYR A 757 -11.83 50.55 4.25
CA TYR A 757 -11.16 50.99 5.49
C TYR A 757 -12.08 50.83 6.72
N ASP A 758 -13.16 50.09 6.61
CA ASP A 758 -14.09 49.94 7.73
C ASP A 758 -13.60 48.81 8.65
N THR A 759 -13.12 49.17 9.81
CA THR A 759 -12.60 48.27 10.85
C THR A 759 -13.52 48.15 12.05
N ASP A 760 -14.58 48.94 12.14
CA ASP A 760 -15.39 49.11 13.34
C ASP A 760 -16.89 48.90 13.10
N GLY A 761 -17.32 48.61 11.90
CA GLY A 761 -18.72 48.35 11.57
C GLY A 761 -19.13 46.91 11.79
N ALA A 762 -20.34 46.68 12.30
CA ALA A 762 -20.96 45.36 12.41
C ALA A 762 -22.33 45.36 11.72
N ILE A 763 -22.65 44.30 11.03
CA ILE A 763 -23.97 43.99 10.52
C ILE A 763 -24.58 42.93 11.43
N ILE A 764 -25.76 43.19 11.97
CA ILE A 764 -26.39 42.37 12.99
C ILE A 764 -27.66 41.72 12.39
N SER A 765 -27.94 40.46 12.79
CA SER A 765 -29.18 39.81 12.44
C SER A 765 -30.37 40.51 13.04
N LYS A 766 -31.48 40.58 12.29
CA LYS A 766 -32.73 41.20 12.78
C LYS A 766 -33.19 40.53 14.08
N ARG A 767 -33.02 39.21 14.21
CA ARG A 767 -33.35 38.45 15.40
C ARG A 767 -32.54 38.92 16.63
N LEU A 768 -31.22 39.08 16.48
CA LEU A 768 -30.37 39.58 17.58
C LEU A 768 -30.69 41.02 17.91
N ALA A 769 -30.86 41.87 16.90
CA ALA A 769 -31.26 43.29 17.09
C ALA A 769 -32.58 43.42 17.88
N GLU A 770 -33.60 42.63 17.52
CA GLU A 770 -34.89 42.64 18.23
C GLU A 770 -34.76 42.09 19.65
N SER A 771 -33.95 41.05 19.89
CA SER A 771 -33.74 40.46 21.23
C SER A 771 -33.01 41.39 22.18
N LEU A 772 -32.07 42.18 21.66
CA LEU A 772 -31.24 43.12 22.42
C LEU A 772 -31.75 44.56 22.36
N GLY A 773 -32.77 44.85 21.53
CA GLY A 773 -33.29 46.22 21.37
C GLY A 773 -32.27 47.15 20.70
N LEU A 774 -31.45 46.66 19.79
CA LEU A 774 -30.41 47.39 19.09
C LEU A 774 -30.95 48.09 17.85
N GLU A 775 -30.51 49.33 17.63
CA GLU A 775 -30.79 50.12 16.47
C GLU A 775 -29.51 50.45 15.71
N LYS A 776 -29.65 50.84 14.46
CA LYS A 776 -28.53 51.26 13.61
C LYS A 776 -27.82 52.45 14.23
N GLY A 777 -26.52 52.36 14.47
CA GLY A 777 -25.69 53.37 15.12
C GLY A 777 -25.37 53.06 16.58
N ASP A 778 -26.01 52.04 17.18
CA ASP A 778 -25.66 51.55 18.52
C ASP A 778 -24.27 50.94 18.56
N THR A 779 -23.70 50.83 19.72
CA THR A 779 -22.38 50.23 19.95
C THR A 779 -22.49 48.91 20.69
N LEU A 780 -21.68 47.93 20.26
CA LEU A 780 -21.59 46.61 20.83
C LEU A 780 -20.13 46.28 21.13
N THR A 781 -19.80 46.02 22.42
CA THR A 781 -18.46 45.63 22.80
C THR A 781 -18.40 44.12 22.96
N LEU A 782 -17.54 43.47 22.20
CA LEU A 782 -17.28 42.04 22.20
C LEU A 782 -15.98 41.72 22.94
N GLU A 783 -15.96 40.59 23.63
CA GLU A 783 -14.80 40.12 24.36
C GLU A 783 -14.55 38.63 24.07
N GLU A 784 -13.29 38.32 23.85
CA GLU A 784 -12.79 36.95 23.81
C GLU A 784 -11.36 36.90 24.36
N ASN A 785 -11.05 35.95 25.23
CA ASN A 785 -9.74 35.76 25.87
C ASN A 785 -9.10 37.01 26.45
N GLY A 786 -9.92 37.95 27.00
CA GLY A 786 -9.47 39.19 27.60
C GLY A 786 -9.25 40.34 26.63
N TYR A 787 -9.35 40.12 25.34
CA TYR A 787 -9.32 41.17 24.33
C TYR A 787 -10.73 41.71 24.08
N LYS A 788 -10.83 43.05 23.88
CA LYS A 788 -12.11 43.75 23.74
C LYS A 788 -12.10 44.59 22.48
N LYS A 789 -13.19 44.57 21.72
CA LYS A 789 -13.41 45.43 20.58
C LYS A 789 -14.84 45.93 20.58
N THR A 790 -14.99 47.24 20.38
CA THR A 790 -16.29 47.91 20.24
C THR A 790 -16.57 48.09 18.76
N PHE A 791 -17.70 47.54 18.31
CA PHE A 791 -18.24 47.74 16.98
C PHE A 791 -19.46 48.63 17.04
N PHE A 792 -19.74 49.37 15.99
CA PHE A 792 -21.03 50.07 15.85
C PHE A 792 -21.93 49.34 14.88
N VAL A 793 -23.21 49.25 15.19
CA VAL A 793 -24.24 48.65 14.37
C VAL A 793 -24.43 49.45 13.10
N ARG A 794 -23.87 48.98 12.00
CA ARG A 794 -23.92 49.65 10.70
C ARG A 794 -25.24 49.38 10.00
N ASP A 795 -25.70 48.15 10.06
CA ASP A 795 -26.94 47.71 9.42
C ASP A 795 -27.57 46.52 10.15
N ILE A 796 -28.87 46.35 10.00
CA ILE A 796 -29.65 45.25 10.55
C ILE A 796 -30.31 44.55 9.37
N LYS A 797 -30.03 43.26 9.15
CA LYS A 797 -30.48 42.51 8.00
C LYS A 797 -31.14 41.17 8.38
N GLU A 798 -31.97 40.66 7.49
CA GLU A 798 -32.54 39.29 7.62
C GLU A 798 -31.65 38.20 7.02
N GLY A 799 -30.58 38.57 6.32
CA GLY A 799 -29.58 37.62 5.73
C GLY A 799 -28.46 38.41 5.01
N PRO A 800 -27.35 37.78 4.64
CA PRO A 800 -27.06 36.35 4.67
C PRO A 800 -26.33 35.93 5.97
N PHE A 801 -27.08 35.61 7.00
CA PHE A 801 -26.53 35.05 8.24
C PHE A 801 -26.67 33.53 8.17
N ASN A 802 -25.68 32.81 8.67
CA ASN A 802 -25.80 31.40 8.97
C ASN A 802 -26.95 31.18 9.97
N LYS A 803 -27.51 30.00 10.04
CA LYS A 803 -28.51 29.66 11.06
C LYS A 803 -28.04 29.99 12.48
N GLU A 804 -26.73 30.09 12.68
CA GLU A 804 -26.07 30.30 13.97
C GLU A 804 -25.32 31.63 14.10
N SER A 805 -24.89 32.24 12.98
CA SER A 805 -24.23 33.56 13.03
C SER A 805 -25.23 34.70 13.16
N GLU A 806 -24.96 35.59 14.09
CA GLU A 806 -25.85 36.73 14.36
C GLU A 806 -25.17 38.08 14.13
N ILE A 807 -23.84 38.08 13.93
CA ILE A 807 -23.05 39.29 13.70
C ILE A 807 -22.05 39.05 12.57
N ILE A 808 -21.96 39.97 11.66
CA ILE A 808 -20.96 40.01 10.59
C ILE A 808 -20.08 41.25 10.80
N VAL A 809 -18.77 41.05 10.85
CA VAL A 809 -17.77 42.12 10.99
C VAL A 809 -16.69 41.97 9.93
N PRO A 810 -15.94 43.04 9.63
CA PRO A 810 -14.77 42.93 8.75
C PRO A 810 -13.73 41.95 9.34
N TYR A 811 -13.24 41.06 8.56
CA TYR A 811 -12.19 40.10 8.99
C TYR A 811 -10.98 40.82 9.59
N ILE A 812 -10.53 41.90 8.95
CA ILE A 812 -9.39 42.71 9.41
C ILE A 812 -9.59 43.29 10.83
N ALA A 813 -10.86 43.51 11.22
CA ALA A 813 -11.18 44.00 12.57
C ALA A 813 -11.02 42.91 13.63
N LEU A 814 -11.29 41.66 13.28
CA LEU A 814 -11.07 40.49 14.14
C LEU A 814 -9.56 40.18 14.26
N GLU A 815 -8.86 40.06 13.16
CA GLU A 815 -7.43 39.74 13.12
C GLU A 815 -6.60 40.78 13.88
N GLY A 816 -6.89 42.07 13.69
CA GLY A 816 -6.15 43.16 14.35
C GLY A 816 -6.41 43.29 15.85
N THR A 817 -7.54 42.78 16.36
CA THR A 817 -7.91 42.97 17.78
C THR A 817 -7.77 41.69 18.60
N PHE A 818 -8.01 40.53 17.98
CA PHE A 818 -8.02 39.25 18.65
C PHE A 818 -6.93 38.33 18.04
N PRO A 819 -5.66 38.58 18.34
CA PRO A 819 -4.52 37.98 17.63
C PRO A 819 -4.40 36.48 17.83
N ASP A 820 -5.05 35.93 18.83
CA ASP A 820 -4.95 34.49 19.14
C ASP A 820 -6.14 33.64 18.62
N ILE A 821 -7.12 34.29 17.98
CA ILE A 821 -8.28 33.63 17.40
C ILE A 821 -7.90 32.82 16.19
N TYR A 822 -7.00 33.36 15.36
CA TYR A 822 -6.51 32.66 14.19
C TYR A 822 -5.14 32.08 14.45
N LYS A 823 -5.01 30.80 14.19
CA LYS A 823 -3.71 30.15 14.08
C LYS A 823 -3.31 30.06 12.61
N TYR A 824 -2.05 30.24 12.37
CA TYR A 824 -1.47 30.19 11.05
C TYR A 824 -0.48 29.05 10.91
N THR A 825 -0.32 28.62 9.70
CA THR A 825 0.71 27.69 9.28
C THR A 825 1.68 28.41 8.36
N VAL A 826 2.96 28.32 8.63
CA VAL A 826 4.03 28.76 7.72
C VAL A 826 4.60 27.57 7.02
N ASN A 827 4.50 27.60 5.70
CA ASN A 827 5.06 26.60 4.81
C ASN A 827 6.41 27.11 4.29
N VAL A 828 7.45 26.31 4.43
CA VAL A 828 8.84 26.67 4.12
C VAL A 828 9.35 25.77 3.00
N ILE A 829 9.90 26.37 1.97
CA ILE A 829 10.59 25.68 0.87
C ILE A 829 12.09 25.83 1.07
N ALA A 830 12.81 24.73 1.09
CA ALA A 830 14.25 24.68 1.25
C ALA A 830 14.98 24.97 -0.07
N LYS A 831 16.18 25.51 0.03
CA LYS A 831 17.12 25.52 -1.10
C LYS A 831 17.55 24.09 -1.44
N GLU A 832 17.82 23.85 -2.70
CA GLU A 832 18.23 22.54 -3.20
C GLU A 832 19.38 21.94 -2.37
N GLY A 833 19.17 20.74 -1.84
CA GLY A 833 20.13 20.02 -0.98
C GLY A 833 20.24 20.52 0.47
N GLN A 834 19.42 21.47 0.92
CA GLN A 834 19.50 22.05 2.28
C GLN A 834 18.37 21.58 3.21
N LEU A 835 17.48 20.71 2.75
CA LEU A 835 16.30 20.26 3.51
C LEU A 835 16.65 19.67 4.89
N GLU A 836 17.62 18.77 4.96
CA GLU A 836 18.03 18.15 6.24
C GLU A 836 18.54 19.17 7.26
N THR A 837 19.29 20.16 6.79
CA THR A 837 19.83 21.22 7.66
C THR A 837 18.71 22.16 8.12
N LEU A 838 17.82 22.54 7.21
CA LEU A 838 16.65 23.37 7.50
C LEU A 838 15.73 22.66 8.51
N SER A 839 15.40 21.41 8.28
CA SER A 839 14.55 20.62 9.17
C SER A 839 15.13 20.51 10.58
N LYS A 840 16.41 20.22 10.71
CA LYS A 840 17.08 20.21 12.03
C LYS A 840 17.03 21.55 12.73
N LYS A 841 17.26 22.65 12.03
CA LYS A 841 17.22 24.00 12.61
C LYS A 841 15.79 24.39 13.01
N THR A 842 14.83 24.20 12.15
CA THR A 842 13.43 24.54 12.43
C THR A 842 12.89 23.71 13.59
N LYS A 843 13.15 22.39 13.62
CA LYS A 843 12.79 21.53 14.76
C LYS A 843 13.44 22.00 16.06
N SER A 844 14.74 22.29 16.06
CA SER A 844 15.43 22.75 17.27
C SER A 844 14.95 24.11 17.78
N MET A 845 14.44 24.97 16.91
CA MET A 845 14.00 26.33 17.26
C MET A 845 12.53 26.45 17.61
N PHE A 846 11.68 25.62 17.02
CA PHE A 846 10.24 25.81 17.04
C PHE A 846 9.44 24.62 17.57
N SER A 847 9.98 23.40 17.63
CA SER A 847 9.21 22.22 18.03
C SER A 847 8.78 22.21 19.50
N SER A 848 9.34 23.08 20.35
CA SER A 848 8.86 23.23 21.74
C SER A 848 7.52 23.96 21.86
N ASP A 849 7.19 24.82 20.88
CA ASP A 849 6.05 25.72 20.94
C ASP A 849 5.03 25.48 19.82
N TYR A 850 5.46 24.87 18.71
CA TYR A 850 4.68 24.71 17.48
C TYR A 850 4.84 23.33 16.88
N TYR A 851 3.85 22.93 16.08
CA TYR A 851 3.96 21.70 15.26
C TYR A 851 4.92 21.94 14.10
N VAL A 852 6.04 21.27 14.11
CA VAL A 852 7.01 21.31 12.99
C VAL A 852 6.94 19.98 12.26
N PHE A 853 6.42 20.02 11.06
CA PHE A 853 6.21 18.85 10.20
C PHE A 853 7.11 18.92 8.97
N GLU A 854 7.76 17.84 8.62
CA GLU A 854 8.57 17.69 7.43
C GLU A 854 7.91 16.75 6.44
N SER A 855 7.70 17.18 5.20
CA SER A 855 7.06 16.39 4.16
C SER A 855 7.76 15.03 3.94
N SER A 856 9.08 15.00 4.04
CA SER A 856 9.88 13.79 3.90
C SER A 856 9.62 12.73 4.99
N GLU A 857 9.09 13.13 6.17
CA GLU A 857 8.75 12.17 7.24
C GLU A 857 7.61 11.24 6.81
N VAL A 858 6.56 11.79 6.18
CA VAL A 858 5.45 10.97 5.65
C VAL A 858 5.95 10.04 4.57
N VAL A 859 6.75 10.56 3.63
CA VAL A 859 7.38 9.74 2.60
C VAL A 859 8.20 8.60 3.21
N SER A 860 8.96 8.89 4.28
CA SER A 860 9.76 7.88 4.98
C SER A 860 8.90 6.79 5.64
N ILE A 861 7.74 7.15 6.18
CA ILE A 861 6.79 6.23 6.79
C ILE A 861 6.15 5.34 5.72
N VAL A 862 5.67 5.94 4.64
CA VAL A 862 5.07 5.20 3.53
C VAL A 862 6.10 4.26 2.88
N ASN A 863 7.34 4.71 2.71
CA ASN A 863 8.42 3.87 2.22
C ASN A 863 8.69 2.66 3.14
N ARG A 864 8.60 2.82 4.46
CA ARG A 864 8.68 1.68 5.39
C ARG A 864 7.52 0.70 5.22
N LEU A 865 6.30 1.20 5.01
CA LEU A 865 5.14 0.34 4.72
C LEU A 865 5.32 -0.44 3.41
N ILE A 866 5.84 0.22 2.37
CA ILE A 866 6.19 -0.44 1.11
C ILE A 866 7.24 -1.53 1.36
N ASP A 867 8.29 -1.24 2.14
CA ASP A 867 9.32 -2.23 2.49
C ASP A 867 8.74 -3.42 3.25
N GLN A 868 7.80 -3.20 4.16
CA GLN A 868 7.11 -4.27 4.89
C GLN A 868 6.36 -5.23 3.95
N VAL A 869 5.83 -4.74 2.84
CA VAL A 869 5.19 -5.55 1.80
C VAL A 869 6.22 -6.19 0.87
N VAL A 870 7.22 -5.43 0.42
CA VAL A 870 8.22 -5.87 -0.56
C VAL A 870 9.13 -6.97 0.01
N ILE A 871 9.49 -6.91 1.30
CA ILE A 871 10.38 -7.90 1.92
C ILE A 871 9.79 -9.33 1.87
N PRO A 872 8.56 -9.61 2.32
CA PRO A 872 7.95 -10.93 2.19
C PRO A 872 7.82 -11.40 0.73
N ILE A 873 7.47 -10.51 -0.20
CA ILE A 873 7.39 -10.84 -1.63
C ILE A 873 8.77 -11.20 -2.19
N THR A 874 9.81 -10.48 -1.81
CA THR A 874 11.19 -10.77 -2.23
C THR A 874 11.66 -12.12 -1.70
N LEU A 875 11.31 -12.46 -0.46
CA LEU A 875 11.59 -13.78 0.10
C LEU A 875 10.91 -14.89 -0.70
N LEU A 876 9.66 -14.71 -1.08
CA LEU A 876 8.93 -15.65 -1.93
C LEU A 876 9.52 -15.74 -3.34
N ALA A 877 9.86 -14.61 -3.96
CA ALA A 877 10.52 -14.60 -5.26
C ALA A 877 11.91 -15.29 -5.21
N SER A 878 12.59 -15.26 -4.06
CA SER A 878 13.88 -15.95 -3.88
C SER A 878 13.77 -17.48 -4.00
N PHE A 879 12.58 -18.08 -3.80
CA PHE A 879 12.40 -19.51 -4.08
C PHE A 879 12.65 -19.83 -5.55
N SER A 880 12.24 -18.97 -6.47
CA SER A 880 12.54 -19.15 -7.90
C SER A 880 14.05 -19.16 -8.18
N LEU A 881 14.81 -18.33 -7.43
CA LEU A 881 16.26 -18.29 -7.48
C LEU A 881 16.88 -19.60 -6.98
N PHE A 882 16.41 -20.16 -5.86
CA PHE A 882 16.88 -21.45 -5.36
C PHE A 882 16.61 -22.58 -6.37
N VAL A 883 15.43 -22.59 -6.98
CA VAL A 883 15.12 -23.56 -8.05
C VAL A 883 16.06 -23.37 -9.23
N ALA A 884 16.33 -22.13 -9.64
CA ALA A 884 17.27 -21.84 -10.73
C ALA A 884 18.69 -22.38 -10.40
N ILE A 885 19.20 -22.20 -9.18
CA ILE A 885 20.47 -22.78 -8.74
C ILE A 885 20.50 -24.31 -8.93
N ILE A 886 19.42 -24.99 -8.56
CA ILE A 886 19.29 -26.43 -8.69
C ILE A 886 19.28 -26.84 -10.18
N VAL A 887 18.54 -26.11 -11.01
CA VAL A 887 18.46 -26.36 -12.45
C VAL A 887 19.83 -26.19 -13.11
N ILE A 888 20.56 -25.13 -12.76
CA ILE A 888 21.91 -24.88 -13.27
C ILE A 888 22.86 -25.99 -12.81
N SER A 889 22.84 -26.35 -11.52
CA SER A 889 23.65 -27.43 -10.98
C SER A 889 23.41 -28.75 -11.73
N ASN A 890 22.16 -29.06 -12.01
CA ASN A 890 21.78 -30.25 -12.74
C ASN A 890 22.22 -30.20 -14.20
N THR A 891 22.06 -29.05 -14.86
CA THR A 891 22.53 -28.82 -16.24
C THR A 891 24.03 -28.95 -16.34
N MET A 892 24.77 -28.41 -15.38
CA MET A 892 26.22 -28.54 -15.31
C MET A 892 26.67 -29.96 -15.10
N TYR A 893 26.01 -30.67 -14.21
CA TYR A 893 26.30 -32.10 -13.99
C TYR A 893 26.21 -32.89 -15.30
N LEU A 894 25.24 -32.56 -16.16
CA LEU A 894 25.13 -33.16 -17.50
C LEU A 894 26.26 -32.79 -18.42
N THR A 895 26.50 -31.49 -18.60
CA THR A 895 27.55 -31.03 -19.48
C THR A 895 28.90 -31.68 -19.13
N ILE A 896 29.11 -31.91 -17.85
CA ILE A 896 30.27 -32.61 -17.34
C ILE A 896 30.26 -34.09 -17.73
N ILE A 897 29.14 -34.79 -17.59
CA ILE A 897 29.05 -36.21 -17.99
C ILE A 897 29.34 -36.36 -19.47
N ASP A 898 28.76 -35.51 -20.32
CA ASP A 898 28.99 -35.52 -21.77
C ASP A 898 30.48 -35.28 -22.12
N ARG A 899 31.22 -34.56 -21.26
CA ARG A 899 32.65 -34.21 -21.46
C ARG A 899 33.62 -35.03 -20.59
N LYS A 900 33.15 -36.05 -19.92
CA LYS A 900 33.93 -36.88 -19.01
C LYS A 900 35.21 -37.40 -19.68
N ARG A 901 35.12 -37.79 -20.97
CA ARG A 901 36.28 -38.27 -21.77
C ARG A 901 37.27 -37.13 -22.07
N GLU A 902 36.79 -35.95 -22.47
CA GLU A 902 37.64 -34.78 -22.71
C GLU A 902 38.39 -34.33 -21.41
N ILE A 903 37.71 -34.32 -20.27
CA ILE A 903 38.31 -34.00 -18.96
C ILE A 903 39.32 -35.06 -18.59
N GLY A 904 39.01 -36.35 -18.82
CA GLY A 904 39.92 -37.45 -18.60
C GLY A 904 41.20 -37.33 -19.43
N ILE A 905 41.10 -36.96 -20.70
CA ILE A 905 42.23 -36.70 -21.62
C ILE A 905 43.05 -35.49 -21.14
N MET A 906 42.40 -34.37 -20.82
CA MET A 906 43.09 -33.21 -20.28
C MET A 906 43.93 -33.55 -19.03
N LYS A 907 43.38 -34.34 -18.13
CA LYS A 907 44.09 -34.81 -16.92
C LYS A 907 45.22 -35.78 -17.23
N ALA A 908 45.04 -36.65 -18.23
CA ALA A 908 46.09 -37.55 -18.69
C ALA A 908 47.31 -36.83 -19.29
N ILE A 909 47.04 -35.67 -19.93
CA ILE A 909 48.07 -34.79 -20.47
C ILE A 909 48.71 -33.85 -19.38
N GLY A 910 48.26 -33.97 -18.11
CA GLY A 910 48.85 -33.24 -16.97
C GLY A 910 48.05 -32.01 -16.46
N ALA A 911 46.81 -31.84 -16.90
CA ALA A 911 45.98 -30.75 -16.34
C ALA A 911 45.68 -31.01 -14.85
N SER A 912 46.00 -30.01 -14.00
CA SER A 912 45.70 -30.04 -12.59
C SER A 912 44.20 -29.95 -12.29
N ASN A 913 43.78 -30.38 -11.09
CA ASN A 913 42.41 -30.24 -10.62
C ASN A 913 41.97 -28.78 -10.67
N ILE A 914 42.85 -27.85 -10.34
CA ILE A 914 42.58 -26.39 -10.34
C ILE A 914 42.36 -25.89 -11.78
N THR A 915 43.12 -26.39 -12.75
CA THR A 915 42.93 -26.04 -14.19
C THR A 915 41.56 -26.45 -14.70
N VAL A 916 41.13 -27.67 -14.34
CA VAL A 916 39.78 -28.16 -14.68
C VAL A 916 38.71 -27.30 -14.03
N LEU A 917 38.86 -26.98 -12.73
CA LEU A 917 37.94 -26.10 -12.00
C LEU A 917 37.88 -24.71 -12.60
N LYS A 918 39.04 -24.09 -12.92
CA LYS A 918 39.07 -22.76 -13.60
C LYS A 918 38.32 -22.76 -14.93
N ASN A 919 38.53 -23.79 -15.76
CA ASN A 919 37.84 -23.88 -17.05
C ASN A 919 36.30 -23.99 -16.88
N LEU A 920 35.84 -24.81 -15.94
CA LEU A 920 34.42 -24.92 -15.63
C LEU A 920 33.83 -23.65 -15.02
N ALA A 921 34.61 -22.96 -14.15
CA ALA A 921 34.19 -21.69 -13.56
C ALA A 921 34.02 -20.59 -14.64
N ILE A 922 34.95 -20.48 -15.59
CA ILE A 922 34.86 -19.51 -16.71
C ILE A 922 33.67 -19.81 -17.61
N GLU A 923 33.40 -21.09 -17.90
CA GLU A 923 32.23 -21.53 -18.64
C GLU A 923 30.93 -21.07 -17.94
N ASN A 924 30.85 -21.26 -16.63
CA ASN A 924 29.68 -20.87 -15.86
C ASN A 924 29.55 -19.35 -15.70
N LEU A 925 30.66 -18.63 -15.54
CA LEU A 925 30.69 -17.19 -15.58
C LEU A 925 30.12 -16.65 -16.90
N THR A 926 30.44 -17.32 -18.02
CA THR A 926 29.91 -16.95 -19.33
C THR A 926 28.40 -17.21 -19.41
N ILE A 927 27.94 -18.34 -18.85
CA ILE A 927 26.50 -18.67 -18.76
C ILE A 927 25.81 -17.64 -17.86
N GLY A 928 26.41 -17.31 -16.71
CA GLY A 928 25.89 -16.28 -15.81
C GLY A 928 25.79 -14.89 -16.45
N ALA A 929 26.81 -14.49 -17.23
CA ALA A 929 26.79 -13.22 -17.95
C ALA A 929 25.66 -13.14 -18.98
N ILE A 930 25.52 -14.21 -19.79
CA ILE A 930 24.42 -14.28 -20.78
C ILE A 930 23.07 -14.33 -20.06
N GLY A 931 22.95 -15.14 -19.01
CA GLY A 931 21.74 -15.24 -18.20
C GLY A 931 21.38 -13.92 -17.53
N GLY A 932 22.36 -13.19 -17.02
CA GLY A 932 22.19 -11.86 -16.44
C GLY A 932 21.65 -10.84 -17.46
N ILE A 933 22.20 -10.79 -18.66
CA ILE A 933 21.68 -9.93 -19.73
C ILE A 933 20.24 -10.32 -20.07
N LEU A 934 19.95 -11.61 -20.18
CA LEU A 934 18.57 -12.07 -20.43
C LEU A 934 17.63 -11.75 -19.26
N SER A 935 18.12 -11.81 -18.00
CA SER A 935 17.35 -11.38 -16.83
C SER A 935 16.95 -9.91 -16.91
N LEU A 936 17.89 -9.04 -17.33
CA LEU A 936 17.61 -7.60 -17.54
C LEU A 936 16.56 -7.36 -18.63
N VAL A 937 16.59 -8.15 -19.69
CA VAL A 937 15.56 -8.06 -20.76
C VAL A 937 14.20 -8.50 -20.22
N ILE A 938 14.13 -9.58 -19.45
CA ILE A 938 12.89 -10.05 -18.84
C ILE A 938 12.37 -9.03 -17.83
N LEU A 939 13.25 -8.47 -16.98
CA LEU A 939 12.91 -7.41 -16.05
C LEU A 939 12.28 -6.22 -16.77
N TYR A 940 12.93 -5.73 -17.82
CA TYR A 940 12.44 -4.58 -18.57
C TYR A 940 11.06 -4.86 -19.19
N LEU A 941 10.87 -6.04 -19.80
CA LEU A 941 9.58 -6.43 -20.38
C LEU A 941 8.48 -6.61 -19.30
N ALA A 942 8.83 -7.19 -18.15
CA ALA A 942 7.90 -7.34 -17.03
C ALA A 942 7.49 -5.97 -16.46
N PHE A 943 8.47 -5.10 -16.26
CA PHE A 943 8.22 -3.74 -15.75
C PHE A 943 7.40 -2.91 -16.73
N PHE A 944 7.73 -2.94 -18.02
CA PHE A 944 6.97 -2.25 -19.06
C PHE A 944 5.52 -2.76 -19.14
N GLY A 945 5.31 -4.08 -19.04
CA GLY A 945 3.98 -4.67 -19.00
C GLY A 945 3.19 -4.23 -17.77
N LEU A 946 3.86 -4.16 -16.60
CA LEU A 946 3.25 -3.74 -15.35
C LEU A 946 2.94 -2.24 -15.35
N SER A 947 3.83 -1.40 -15.88
CA SER A 947 3.61 0.05 -15.99
C SER A 947 2.39 0.40 -16.85
N ILE A 948 2.14 -0.37 -17.92
CA ILE A 948 0.93 -0.23 -18.74
C ILE A 948 -0.33 -0.62 -17.93
N ILE A 949 -0.27 -1.72 -17.16
CA ILE A 949 -1.43 -2.22 -16.40
C ILE A 949 -1.76 -1.30 -15.23
N LEU A 950 -0.74 -0.84 -14.49
CA LEU A 950 -0.90 0.01 -13.32
C LEU A 950 -0.94 1.50 -13.66
N GLN A 951 -0.73 1.86 -14.93
CA GLN A 951 -0.63 3.25 -15.40
C GLN A 951 0.42 4.08 -14.62
N ILE A 952 1.43 3.40 -14.07
CA ILE A 952 2.57 4.04 -13.44
C ILE A 952 3.42 4.65 -14.58
N GLY A 953 3.74 5.94 -14.46
CA GLY A 953 4.56 6.63 -15.46
C GLY A 953 5.93 5.98 -15.69
N ASP A 954 6.66 6.43 -16.71
CA ASP A 954 8.00 5.93 -17.07
C ASP A 954 9.03 6.25 -15.97
N THR A 955 8.97 5.52 -14.84
CA THR A 955 10.03 5.60 -13.83
C THR A 955 11.27 4.86 -14.35
N PRO A 956 12.44 5.49 -14.41
CA PRO A 956 13.65 4.84 -14.87
C PRO A 956 14.08 3.75 -13.87
N ILE A 957 14.35 2.55 -14.38
CA ILE A 957 14.87 1.46 -13.54
C ILE A 957 16.22 1.90 -12.97
N SER A 958 16.38 1.82 -11.65
CA SER A 958 17.62 2.20 -10.95
C SER A 958 18.84 1.43 -11.50
N PHE A 959 19.89 2.16 -11.85
CA PHE A 959 21.14 1.57 -12.33
C PHE A 959 21.75 0.61 -11.30
N THR A 960 21.54 0.86 -10.02
CA THR A 960 21.99 -0.01 -8.91
C THR A 960 21.32 -1.38 -8.97
N ILE A 961 19.99 -1.44 -9.26
CA ILE A 961 19.28 -2.71 -9.44
C ILE A 961 19.81 -3.46 -10.65
N LEU A 962 20.03 -2.78 -11.78
CA LEU A 962 20.55 -3.42 -12.98
C LEU A 962 21.90 -4.08 -12.74
N ILE A 963 22.82 -3.37 -12.07
CA ILE A 963 24.12 -3.93 -11.69
C ILE A 963 23.96 -5.09 -10.71
N SER A 964 23.13 -4.95 -9.70
CA SER A 964 22.88 -5.97 -8.69
C SER A 964 22.39 -7.28 -9.30
N ILE A 965 21.41 -7.22 -10.21
CA ILE A 965 20.87 -8.36 -10.95
C ILE A 965 21.96 -9.04 -11.77
N PHE A 966 22.78 -8.26 -12.45
CA PHE A 966 23.87 -8.81 -13.26
C PHE A 966 24.93 -9.50 -12.39
N VAL A 967 25.34 -8.87 -11.29
CA VAL A 967 26.32 -9.45 -10.33
C VAL A 967 25.74 -10.70 -9.67
N VAL A 968 24.51 -10.67 -9.20
CA VAL A 968 23.83 -11.84 -8.61
C VAL A 968 23.78 -12.98 -9.61
N SER A 969 23.54 -12.71 -10.89
CA SER A 969 23.54 -13.75 -11.94
C SER A 969 24.90 -14.43 -12.09
N LEU A 970 25.98 -13.66 -12.06
CA LEU A 970 27.34 -14.20 -12.08
C LEU A 970 27.63 -15.07 -10.85
N VAL A 971 27.30 -14.57 -9.66
CA VAL A 971 27.51 -15.27 -8.39
C VAL A 971 26.71 -16.59 -8.34
N VAL A 972 25.43 -16.53 -8.66
CA VAL A 972 24.53 -17.69 -8.66
C VAL A 972 25.02 -18.77 -9.64
N SER A 973 25.43 -18.38 -10.84
CA SER A 973 25.93 -19.31 -11.84
C SER A 973 27.20 -20.03 -11.39
N VAL A 974 28.11 -19.30 -10.74
CA VAL A 974 29.34 -19.88 -10.17
C VAL A 974 29.01 -20.79 -9.00
N LEU A 975 28.21 -20.35 -8.03
CA LEU A 975 27.80 -21.14 -6.87
C LEU A 975 27.13 -22.45 -7.25
N ALA A 976 26.19 -22.40 -8.20
CA ALA A 976 25.49 -23.57 -8.70
C ALA A 976 26.43 -24.62 -9.31
N SER A 977 27.60 -24.20 -9.81
CA SER A 977 28.57 -25.09 -10.46
C SER A 977 29.58 -25.71 -9.48
N ILE A 978 29.73 -25.21 -8.25
CA ILE A 978 30.76 -25.64 -7.31
C ILE A 978 30.72 -27.15 -7.07
N ILE A 979 29.51 -27.66 -6.72
CA ILE A 979 29.37 -29.09 -6.38
C ILE A 979 29.65 -30.00 -7.59
N PRO A 980 29.05 -29.75 -8.78
CA PRO A 980 29.37 -30.52 -9.97
C PRO A 980 30.86 -30.45 -10.36
N ALA A 981 31.42 -29.25 -10.36
CA ALA A 981 32.81 -29.04 -10.76
C ALA A 981 33.81 -29.71 -9.81
N TYR A 982 33.57 -29.63 -8.50
CA TYR A 982 34.40 -30.29 -7.50
C TYR A 982 34.40 -31.81 -7.64
N ASN A 983 33.21 -32.43 -7.82
CA ASN A 983 33.10 -33.86 -8.04
C ASN A 983 33.82 -34.31 -9.31
N THR A 984 33.81 -33.48 -10.33
CA THR A 984 34.45 -33.77 -11.62
C THR A 984 35.97 -33.62 -11.57
N SER A 985 36.47 -32.63 -10.82
CA SER A 985 37.91 -32.46 -10.67
C SER A 985 38.59 -33.66 -10.02
N LYS A 986 37.86 -34.53 -9.32
CA LYS A 986 38.34 -35.77 -8.71
C LYS A 986 38.32 -37.01 -9.61
N ILE A 987 37.83 -36.90 -10.84
CA ILE A 987 37.77 -38.05 -11.80
C ILE A 987 39.22 -38.54 -12.09
N ARG A 988 39.42 -39.82 -11.93
CA ARG A 988 40.71 -40.49 -12.25
C ARG A 988 40.83 -40.74 -13.75
N PRO A 989 41.91 -40.34 -14.46
CA PRO A 989 42.08 -40.51 -15.90
C PRO A 989 41.93 -41.97 -16.35
N LEU A 990 42.50 -42.92 -15.57
CA LEU A 990 42.48 -44.34 -15.85
C LEU A 990 41.04 -44.91 -15.94
N SER A 991 40.12 -44.39 -15.09
CA SER A 991 38.73 -44.89 -15.07
C SER A 991 37.90 -44.50 -16.29
N VAL A 992 38.39 -43.48 -17.03
CA VAL A 992 37.71 -42.94 -18.22
C VAL A 992 38.28 -43.51 -19.51
N LEU A 993 39.57 -43.81 -19.56
CA LEU A 993 40.28 -44.38 -20.73
C LEU A 993 40.17 -45.92 -20.84
N ARG A 994 39.79 -46.59 -19.74
CA ARG A 994 39.68 -48.05 -19.68
C ARG A 994 38.34 -48.64 -20.15
N TYR A 995 37.38 -47.79 -20.50
CA TYR A 995 36.07 -48.14 -21.04
C TYR A 995 36.05 -48.01 -22.57
N GLU A 996 36.84 -48.83 -23.26
CA GLU A 996 36.56 -49.20 -24.66
C GLU A 996 36.09 -50.67 -24.76
#